data_f4ea7c8092906aefe1de49b4eed75625
#
_entry.id   f4ea7c8092906aefe1de49b4eed75625
#
_cell.length_a   1.000
_cell.length_b   1.000
_cell.length_c   1.000
_cell.angle_alpha   90.00
_cell.angle_beta   90.00
_cell.angle_gamma   90.00
#
_symmetry.space_group_name_H-M   'P 1'
#
loop_
_entity.id
_entity.type
_entity.pdbx_description
1 polymer ?
#
loop_
_entity_poly.entity_id
_entity_poly.type
_entity_poly.pdbx_seq_one_letter_code
_entity_poly.pdbx_strand_id
1 'polypeptide(L)'
;MRRLRAWLLGCALTLLGTPVLADLQLQLQAQDLDAPQRQATQALLDEALAKLPPSFKQRLDRTVQASWASGMRHDAYGQASPNATLTLNARLLPGLVDGSAAKAPTGRTHGTVRQELLATVLHELTHVYDRARLWPDAERRVINRCRRQHDTLGAVGLPHDCRGQTERRFTLSDDPRLLDLAGWPQYVGRRGERERHNGQVARSPDSYELDSPKEFIAVNMEYFLLDPSYACRRPAMNAYLTERFGWAPVQSACPKGLPFLNAGNDFAREPLGEIDPERVYAVDYLLAEANQNWVSRWGHSMLRLVICAPGRPRGPDCRLDLDQHLVLSYRAFVNDVQLSSWDGLTGAYPSRLFVLPLGQVIDEYTKTELRSLASVPLKLDRPALENLIRQAAEMHWSYDGSYYFISNNCAVETLKLLRSGTGDPRLNDLDSIMPNGLLEVLESRGLADTHVLDDPREALRLGYRFDSYRDRYQAMFKVLKQQLPVPQATVEDWLALEPEARRPWFAQADLRTSAALLLLEQASLRRQLLLAQDEVKQRYLNAQALKDGTIDKANDALQQILANSGFLSRPAELLPNTGYGLPQEDERSALQTVSRERQAQLNRLSTHLDQEIRALLEPARAAAIVAVEGNVKQIGEHLRGLHKAAGGLELP
;
A
#
# COMPACT_ATOMS: atom_id res chain seq x y z
N MET A 1 79.15 54.45 -11.81
CA MET A 1 78.03 54.75 -12.71
C MET A 1 77.04 53.57 -12.64
N ARG A 2 76.07 53.64 -11.71
CA ARG A 2 75.00 52.66 -11.54
C ARG A 2 73.67 53.36 -11.63
N ARG A 3 72.84 53.01 -12.60
CA ARG A 3 71.49 53.53 -12.79
C ARG A 3 70.50 52.73 -11.95
N LEU A 4 69.82 53.40 -10.97
CA LEU A 4 68.61 52.90 -10.27
C LEU A 4 67.44 52.87 -11.27
N ARG A 5 66.74 51.74 -11.36
CA ARG A 5 65.41 51.62 -11.98
C ARG A 5 64.41 51.43 -10.82
N ALA A 6 63.51 52.42 -10.67
CA ALA A 6 62.35 52.34 -9.81
C ALA A 6 61.29 51.47 -10.46
N TRP A 7 60.76 50.48 -9.71
CA TRP A 7 59.56 49.71 -10.08
C TRP A 7 58.36 50.33 -9.38
N LEU A 8 57.44 50.83 -10.17
CA LEU A 8 56.08 51.19 -9.74
C LEU A 8 55.25 49.91 -9.66
N LEU A 9 54.89 49.46 -8.45
CA LEU A 9 53.86 48.44 -8.22
C LEU A 9 52.48 49.11 -8.31
N GLY A 10 51.79 48.90 -9.42
CA GLY A 10 50.35 49.20 -9.55
C GLY A 10 49.52 48.12 -8.82
N CYS A 11 48.93 48.48 -7.69
CA CYS A 11 47.87 47.67 -7.04
C CYS A 11 46.61 47.72 -7.91
N ALA A 12 46.42 46.69 -8.73
CA ALA A 12 45.10 46.41 -9.35
C ALA A 12 44.22 45.76 -8.27
N LEU A 13 43.33 46.54 -7.60
CA LEU A 13 42.21 45.99 -6.85
C LEU A 13 41.26 45.29 -7.85
N THR A 14 41.39 43.98 -8.00
CA THR A 14 40.34 43.16 -8.57
C THR A 14 39.19 43.10 -7.58
N LEU A 15 38.17 43.94 -7.79
CA LEU A 15 36.84 43.73 -7.22
C LEU A 15 36.33 42.35 -7.70
N LEU A 16 36.59 41.34 -6.89
CA LEU A 16 35.87 40.09 -6.97
C LEU A 16 34.41 40.38 -6.60
N GLY A 17 33.64 40.84 -7.55
CA GLY A 17 32.17 40.82 -7.46
C GLY A 17 31.76 39.37 -7.22
N THR A 18 31.36 39.05 -6.01
CA THR A 18 30.60 37.82 -5.77
C THR A 18 29.44 37.85 -6.75
N PRO A 19 29.25 36.80 -7.55
CA PRO A 19 28.07 36.75 -8.40
C PRO A 19 26.87 36.85 -7.46
N VAL A 20 26.12 37.95 -7.55
CA VAL A 20 24.78 38.04 -6.95
C VAL A 20 23.99 36.99 -7.72
N LEU A 21 23.83 35.82 -7.11
CA LEU A 21 22.90 34.83 -7.60
C LEU A 21 21.54 35.53 -7.59
N ALA A 22 21.00 35.80 -8.76
CA ALA A 22 19.65 36.32 -8.88
C ALA A 22 18.73 35.26 -8.25
N ASP A 23 17.75 35.70 -7.49
CA ASP A 23 16.83 34.85 -6.72
C ASP A 23 15.39 35.22 -7.13
N LEU A 24 14.43 34.33 -6.91
CA LEU A 24 13.02 34.61 -7.15
C LEU A 24 12.61 35.91 -6.45
N GLN A 25 12.01 36.82 -7.19
CA GLN A 25 11.44 38.05 -6.67
C GLN A 25 9.94 38.12 -6.96
N LEU A 26 9.14 38.53 -5.98
CA LEU A 26 7.72 38.86 -6.17
C LEU A 26 7.58 40.37 -6.21
N GLN A 27 7.18 40.89 -7.38
CA GLN A 27 7.00 42.33 -7.58
C GLN A 27 5.52 42.66 -7.63
N LEU A 28 5.07 43.47 -6.66
CA LEU A 28 3.69 43.91 -6.60
C LEU A 28 3.43 45.00 -7.66
N GLN A 29 2.41 44.80 -8.51
CA GLN A 29 1.85 45.84 -9.34
C GLN A 29 0.96 46.74 -8.51
N ALA A 30 1.50 47.90 -8.06
CA ALA A 30 0.91 48.72 -7.03
C ALA A 30 0.12 49.91 -7.57
N GLN A 31 -0.11 50.03 -8.89
CA GLN A 31 -0.66 51.24 -9.53
C GLN A 31 -2.04 51.63 -9.00
N ASP A 32 -2.88 50.64 -8.66
CA ASP A 32 -4.26 50.88 -8.20
C ASP A 32 -4.46 50.60 -6.69
N LEU A 33 -3.38 50.48 -5.91
CA LEU A 33 -3.44 50.14 -4.47
C LEU A 33 -3.06 51.33 -3.62
N ASP A 34 -3.79 51.54 -2.51
CA ASP A 34 -3.40 52.50 -1.46
C ASP A 34 -2.23 51.95 -0.59
N ALA A 35 -1.71 52.77 0.32
CA ALA A 35 -0.56 52.41 1.14
C ALA A 35 -0.83 51.21 2.07
N PRO A 36 -1.97 51.09 2.80
CA PRO A 36 -2.32 49.92 3.58
C PRO A 36 -2.45 48.64 2.74
N GLN A 37 -3.09 48.71 1.57
CA GLN A 37 -3.23 47.58 0.64
C GLN A 37 -1.87 47.07 0.14
N ARG A 38 -0.98 47.97 -0.23
CA ARG A 38 0.39 47.62 -0.63
C ARG A 38 1.15 46.93 0.50
N GLN A 39 1.07 47.49 1.71
CA GLN A 39 1.77 46.93 2.89
C GLN A 39 1.26 45.54 3.24
N ALA A 40 -0.06 45.34 3.30
CA ALA A 40 -0.66 44.04 3.61
C ALA A 40 -0.34 42.98 2.53
N THR A 41 -0.38 43.37 1.24
CA THR A 41 -0.03 42.47 0.15
C THR A 41 1.46 42.12 0.18
N GLN A 42 2.34 43.10 0.37
CA GLN A 42 3.78 42.85 0.41
C GLN A 42 4.12 41.92 1.56
N ALA A 43 3.52 42.08 2.74
CA ALA A 43 3.73 41.18 3.88
C ALA A 43 3.31 39.72 3.56
N LEU A 44 2.21 39.52 2.82
CA LEU A 44 1.78 38.18 2.38
C LEU A 44 2.80 37.58 1.38
N LEU A 45 3.28 38.36 0.43
CA LEU A 45 4.26 37.91 -0.58
C LEU A 45 5.62 37.59 0.05
N ASP A 46 6.07 38.42 1.01
CA ASP A 46 7.32 38.21 1.74
C ASP A 46 7.25 36.95 2.61
N GLU A 47 6.11 36.70 3.26
CA GLU A 47 5.89 35.47 4.01
C GLU A 47 5.93 34.25 3.10
N ALA A 48 5.30 34.29 1.93
CA ALA A 48 5.34 33.19 0.95
C ALA A 48 6.78 32.91 0.50
N LEU A 49 7.57 33.96 0.17
CA LEU A 49 8.98 33.81 -0.20
C LEU A 49 9.83 33.22 0.94
N ALA A 50 9.54 33.58 2.19
CA ALA A 50 10.25 33.05 3.36
C ALA A 50 10.00 31.56 3.58
N LYS A 51 8.82 31.06 3.20
CA LYS A 51 8.44 29.63 3.29
C LYS A 51 9.08 28.75 2.22
N LEU A 52 9.43 29.31 1.06
CA LEU A 52 9.95 28.52 -0.07
C LEU A 52 11.38 27.99 0.19
N PRO A 53 11.69 26.77 -0.28
CA PRO A 53 13.05 26.21 -0.20
C PRO A 53 14.07 27.16 -0.87
N PRO A 54 15.28 27.30 -0.29
CA PRO A 54 16.33 28.10 -0.92
C PRO A 54 16.64 27.68 -2.36
N SER A 55 16.74 26.39 -2.62
CA SER A 55 16.98 25.85 -3.97
C SER A 55 15.84 26.12 -4.97
N PHE A 56 14.59 26.23 -4.50
CA PHE A 56 13.45 26.62 -5.31
C PHE A 56 13.64 28.06 -5.80
N LYS A 57 13.94 28.99 -4.89
CA LYS A 57 14.14 30.42 -5.20
C LYS A 57 15.31 30.64 -6.15
N GLN A 58 16.46 30.04 -5.83
CA GLN A 58 17.68 30.16 -6.65
C GLN A 58 17.52 29.61 -8.06
N ARG A 59 16.82 28.47 -8.23
CA ARG A 59 16.60 27.86 -9.55
C ARG A 59 15.57 28.61 -10.38
N LEU A 60 14.54 29.16 -9.75
CA LEU A 60 13.49 29.89 -10.46
C LEU A 60 13.93 31.31 -10.88
N ASP A 61 15.02 31.83 -10.39
CA ASP A 61 15.73 33.03 -10.82
C ASP A 61 14.95 33.92 -11.81
N ARG A 62 13.87 34.51 -11.35
CA ARG A 62 13.03 35.44 -12.14
C ARG A 62 12.17 36.33 -11.25
N THR A 63 11.66 37.39 -11.82
CA THR A 63 10.64 38.24 -11.21
C THR A 63 9.25 37.74 -11.65
N VAL A 64 8.40 37.46 -10.65
CA VAL A 64 6.97 37.16 -10.83
C VAL A 64 6.18 38.40 -10.42
N GLN A 65 5.37 38.91 -11.37
CA GLN A 65 4.51 40.05 -11.14
C GLN A 65 3.26 39.59 -10.35
N ALA A 66 2.95 40.26 -9.25
CA ALA A 66 1.76 39.99 -8.44
C ALA A 66 0.76 41.16 -8.55
N SER A 67 -0.51 40.86 -8.76
CA SER A 67 -1.58 41.84 -8.89
C SER A 67 -2.89 41.35 -8.28
N TRP A 68 -3.82 42.28 -8.06
CA TRP A 68 -5.18 41.98 -7.67
C TRP A 68 -6.11 42.24 -8.87
N ALA A 69 -7.09 41.35 -9.08
CA ALA A 69 -8.06 41.48 -10.16
C ALA A 69 -9.48 41.38 -9.65
N SER A 70 -10.35 42.28 -10.14
CA SER A 70 -11.81 42.19 -10.00
C SER A 70 -12.36 41.25 -11.08
N GLY A 71 -13.44 40.52 -10.77
CA GLY A 71 -14.11 39.67 -11.77
C GLY A 71 -13.60 38.21 -11.83
N MET A 72 -12.74 37.80 -10.93
CA MET A 72 -12.46 36.38 -10.71
C MET A 72 -13.70 35.67 -10.15
N ARG A 73 -13.80 34.36 -10.40
CA ARG A 73 -14.86 33.54 -9.78
C ARG A 73 -14.87 33.72 -8.27
N HIS A 74 -16.05 33.64 -7.67
CA HIS A 74 -16.22 33.87 -6.23
C HIS A 74 -15.41 32.86 -5.37
N ASP A 75 -15.25 31.65 -5.86
CA ASP A 75 -14.54 30.55 -5.21
C ASP A 75 -13.03 30.52 -5.50
N ALA A 76 -12.53 31.33 -6.45
CA ALA A 76 -11.11 31.41 -6.77
C ALA A 76 -10.40 32.43 -5.85
N TYR A 77 -9.28 32.04 -5.27
CA TYR A 77 -8.42 32.89 -4.46
C TYR A 77 -7.30 33.56 -5.28
N GLY A 78 -6.81 32.88 -6.31
CA GLY A 78 -5.80 33.40 -7.23
C GLY A 78 -5.59 32.48 -8.43
N GLN A 79 -4.70 32.88 -9.31
CA GLN A 79 -4.25 32.09 -10.46
C GLN A 79 -2.89 32.58 -10.97
N ALA A 80 -2.08 31.67 -11.53
CA ALA A 80 -0.87 32.06 -12.26
C ALA A 80 -1.02 31.91 -13.77
N SER A 81 -0.65 32.95 -14.50
CA SER A 81 -0.58 32.91 -15.97
C SER A 81 0.64 32.11 -16.47
N PRO A 82 0.63 31.63 -17.72
CA PRO A 82 1.82 31.02 -18.33
C PRO A 82 3.05 31.96 -18.35
N ASN A 83 2.82 33.27 -18.33
CA ASN A 83 3.87 34.30 -18.36
C ASN A 83 4.40 34.66 -16.95
N ALA A 84 4.15 33.82 -15.95
CA ALA A 84 4.59 34.04 -14.58
C ALA A 84 4.01 35.33 -13.94
N THR A 85 2.73 35.59 -14.15
CA THR A 85 1.98 36.61 -13.44
C THR A 85 1.06 35.95 -12.41
N LEU A 86 1.19 36.31 -11.16
CA LEU A 86 0.30 35.89 -10.08
C LEU A 86 -0.84 36.91 -9.94
N THR A 87 -2.07 36.45 -10.06
CA THR A 87 -3.26 37.31 -9.90
C THR A 87 -4.08 36.81 -8.73
N LEU A 88 -4.31 37.67 -7.74
CA LEU A 88 -5.14 37.38 -6.56
C LEU A 88 -6.53 38.01 -6.71
N ASN A 89 -7.54 37.43 -6.05
CA ASN A 89 -8.91 37.91 -6.13
C ASN A 89 -9.11 39.17 -5.26
N ALA A 90 -9.34 40.32 -5.89
CA ALA A 90 -9.48 41.63 -5.26
C ALA A 90 -10.56 41.67 -4.16
N ARG A 91 -11.55 40.78 -4.20
CA ARG A 91 -12.59 40.65 -3.16
C ARG A 91 -12.01 40.32 -1.77
N LEU A 92 -10.86 39.67 -1.71
CA LEU A 92 -10.22 39.22 -0.46
C LEU A 92 -9.29 40.29 0.13
N LEU A 93 -8.95 41.31 -0.65
CA LEU A 93 -8.01 42.37 -0.24
C LEU A 93 -8.45 43.17 0.99
N PRO A 94 -9.73 43.63 1.12
CA PRO A 94 -10.16 44.37 2.31
C PRO A 94 -9.93 43.60 3.61
N GLY A 95 -10.29 42.30 3.63
CA GLY A 95 -10.08 41.44 4.82
C GLY A 95 -8.61 41.17 5.14
N LEU A 96 -7.73 41.19 4.11
CA LEU A 96 -6.28 41.10 4.33
C LEU A 96 -5.74 42.38 4.98
N VAL A 97 -6.24 43.55 4.56
CA VAL A 97 -5.81 44.88 5.05
C VAL A 97 -6.24 45.14 6.48
N ASP A 98 -7.50 44.86 6.83
CA ASP A 98 -8.05 45.11 8.17
C ASP A 98 -7.74 43.96 9.16
N GLY A 99 -7.09 42.89 8.69
CA GLY A 99 -6.71 41.73 9.50
C GLY A 99 -7.85 40.74 9.78
N SER A 100 -9.07 40.99 9.31
CA SER A 100 -10.22 40.08 9.51
C SER A 100 -10.02 38.74 8.81
N ALA A 101 -9.29 38.70 7.67
CA ALA A 101 -8.95 37.49 6.94
C ALA A 101 -8.23 36.42 7.79
N ALA A 102 -7.48 36.84 8.84
CA ALA A 102 -6.79 35.91 9.74
C ALA A 102 -7.75 35.14 10.67
N LYS A 103 -8.96 35.62 10.85
CA LYS A 103 -9.98 35.02 11.72
C LYS A 103 -11.20 34.51 10.94
N ALA A 104 -11.38 34.99 9.71
CA ALA A 104 -12.51 34.58 8.87
C ALA A 104 -12.33 33.11 8.46
N PRO A 105 -13.26 32.20 8.87
CA PRO A 105 -13.19 30.80 8.49
C PRO A 105 -13.53 30.64 7.01
N THR A 106 -12.98 29.59 6.39
CA THR A 106 -13.32 29.16 5.03
C THR A 106 -13.88 27.74 5.07
N GLY A 107 -14.63 27.35 4.04
CA GLY A 107 -14.97 25.94 3.81
C GLY A 107 -13.83 25.12 3.20
N ARG A 108 -12.61 25.69 3.10
CA ARG A 108 -11.43 25.07 2.54
C ARG A 108 -10.50 24.55 3.64
N THR A 109 -9.49 23.81 3.22
CA THR A 109 -8.69 22.95 4.07
C THR A 109 -7.67 23.69 4.94
N HIS A 110 -7.21 24.92 4.55
CA HIS A 110 -6.29 25.74 5.36
C HIS A 110 -6.98 26.58 6.44
N GLY A 111 -8.31 26.55 6.50
CA GLY A 111 -9.11 27.01 7.62
C GLY A 111 -9.47 28.49 7.60
N THR A 112 -8.53 29.42 7.40
CA THR A 112 -8.82 30.86 7.36
C THR A 112 -8.51 31.49 6.01
N VAL A 113 -9.23 32.61 5.70
CA VAL A 113 -9.03 33.32 4.41
C VAL A 113 -7.57 33.72 4.19
N ARG A 114 -6.88 34.19 5.25
CA ARG A 114 -5.46 34.55 5.15
C ARG A 114 -4.56 33.34 4.85
N GLN A 115 -4.80 32.21 5.50
CA GLN A 115 -4.03 30.97 5.25
C GLN A 115 -4.28 30.46 3.83
N GLU A 116 -5.52 30.50 3.36
CA GLU A 116 -5.85 30.13 1.99
C GLU A 116 -5.20 31.06 0.95
N LEU A 117 -5.10 32.38 1.22
CA LEU A 117 -4.36 33.29 0.37
C LEU A 117 -2.88 32.95 0.31
N LEU A 118 -2.25 32.63 1.46
CA LEU A 118 -0.86 32.23 1.54
C LEU A 118 -0.63 30.91 0.79
N ALA A 119 -1.49 29.91 1.01
CA ALA A 119 -1.49 28.64 0.30
C ALA A 119 -1.63 28.83 -1.21
N THR A 120 -2.56 29.69 -1.65
CA THR A 120 -2.75 30.02 -3.06
C THR A 120 -1.50 30.64 -3.68
N VAL A 121 -0.80 31.55 -2.99
CA VAL A 121 0.45 32.11 -3.50
C VAL A 121 1.50 31.01 -3.70
N LEU A 122 1.65 30.10 -2.73
CA LEU A 122 2.60 28.98 -2.82
C LEU A 122 2.23 27.98 -3.90
N HIS A 123 0.93 27.67 -4.06
CA HIS A 123 0.36 26.84 -5.10
C HIS A 123 0.74 27.38 -6.49
N GLU A 124 0.43 28.62 -6.74
CA GLU A 124 0.65 29.26 -8.04
C GLU A 124 2.15 29.43 -8.35
N LEU A 125 2.96 29.70 -7.34
CA LEU A 125 4.43 29.71 -7.51
C LEU A 125 4.96 28.32 -7.86
N THR A 126 4.34 27.26 -7.33
CA THR A 126 4.68 25.87 -7.69
C THR A 126 4.37 25.61 -9.16
N HIS A 127 3.26 26.08 -9.69
CA HIS A 127 2.96 26.00 -11.12
C HIS A 127 3.97 26.77 -11.98
N VAL A 128 4.39 27.96 -11.54
CA VAL A 128 5.43 28.73 -12.24
C VAL A 128 6.77 27.97 -12.26
N TYR A 129 7.16 27.39 -11.12
CA TYR A 129 8.37 26.56 -11.00
C TYR A 129 8.31 25.31 -11.89
N ASP A 130 7.18 24.63 -11.88
CA ASP A 130 6.98 23.39 -12.64
C ASP A 130 7.08 23.62 -14.16
N ARG A 131 6.48 24.69 -14.65
CA ARG A 131 6.54 25.11 -16.09
C ARG A 131 7.93 25.56 -16.52
N ALA A 132 8.79 25.95 -15.60
CA ALA A 132 10.09 26.55 -15.92
C ALA A 132 11.16 25.53 -16.36
N ARG A 133 10.91 24.21 -16.27
CA ARG A 133 11.83 23.13 -16.69
C ARG A 133 13.19 23.17 -16.00
N LEU A 134 13.18 23.40 -14.71
CA LEU A 134 14.35 23.61 -13.87
C LEU A 134 14.96 22.29 -13.37
N TRP A 135 15.27 21.40 -14.30
CA TRP A 135 15.90 20.12 -13.95
C TRP A 135 17.32 20.32 -13.44
N PRO A 136 17.74 19.61 -12.36
CA PRO A 136 19.15 19.53 -12.00
C PRO A 136 20.01 19.05 -13.17
N ASP A 137 21.29 19.40 -13.18
CA ASP A 137 22.17 19.07 -14.31
C ASP A 137 22.31 17.58 -14.57
N ALA A 138 22.31 16.76 -13.53
CA ALA A 138 22.33 15.29 -13.66
C ALA A 138 21.08 14.80 -14.38
N GLU A 139 19.89 15.23 -13.95
CA GLU A 139 18.60 14.86 -14.55
C GLU A 139 18.49 15.39 -15.99
N ARG A 140 18.90 16.63 -16.23
CA ARG A 140 18.93 17.23 -17.59
C ARG A 140 19.81 16.41 -18.55
N ARG A 141 20.95 15.90 -18.07
CA ARG A 141 21.82 15.02 -18.89
C ARG A 141 21.10 13.71 -19.23
N VAL A 142 20.41 13.11 -18.29
CA VAL A 142 19.61 11.88 -18.51
C VAL A 142 18.51 12.16 -19.54
N ILE A 143 17.69 13.19 -19.35
CA ILE A 143 16.61 13.57 -20.26
C ILE A 143 17.15 13.78 -21.69
N ASN A 144 18.23 14.54 -21.84
CA ASN A 144 18.82 14.83 -23.16
C ASN A 144 19.45 13.58 -23.80
N ARG A 145 20.06 12.69 -23.02
CA ARG A 145 20.56 11.40 -23.51
C ARG A 145 19.39 10.54 -23.99
N CYS A 146 18.34 10.42 -23.19
CA CYS A 146 17.18 9.60 -23.49
C CYS A 146 16.43 10.08 -24.74
N ARG A 147 16.29 11.40 -24.93
CA ARG A 147 15.71 11.98 -26.15
C ARG A 147 16.51 11.59 -27.39
N ARG A 148 17.84 11.77 -27.35
CA ARG A 148 18.71 11.38 -28.49
C ARG A 148 18.63 9.87 -28.78
N GLN A 149 18.58 9.03 -27.75
CA GLN A 149 18.42 7.58 -27.94
C GLN A 149 17.05 7.23 -28.52
N HIS A 150 16.00 7.89 -28.07
CA HIS A 150 14.65 7.73 -28.62
C HIS A 150 14.59 8.11 -30.10
N ASP A 151 15.22 9.23 -30.48
CA ASP A 151 15.27 9.69 -31.87
C ASP A 151 16.02 8.71 -32.79
N THR A 152 16.97 7.94 -32.23
CA THR A 152 17.77 6.94 -32.96
C THR A 152 17.17 5.54 -32.97
N LEU A 153 16.68 5.07 -31.80
CA LEU A 153 16.29 3.68 -31.57
C LEU A 153 14.77 3.48 -31.49
N GLY A 154 14.01 4.56 -31.41
CA GLY A 154 12.58 4.53 -31.10
C GLY A 154 12.28 4.08 -29.66
N ALA A 155 11.01 4.00 -29.33
CA ALA A 155 10.57 3.64 -27.97
C ALA A 155 10.97 2.21 -27.54
N VAL A 156 11.09 1.28 -28.49
CA VAL A 156 11.38 -0.14 -28.22
C VAL A 156 12.83 -0.36 -27.78
N GLY A 157 13.77 0.44 -28.30
CA GLY A 157 15.21 0.32 -28.01
C GLY A 157 15.68 1.16 -26.82
N LEU A 158 14.79 1.82 -26.09
CA LEU A 158 15.18 2.67 -24.97
C LEU A 158 15.66 1.84 -23.76
N PRO A 159 16.75 2.25 -23.12
CA PRO A 159 17.16 1.73 -21.83
C PRO A 159 16.09 1.92 -20.74
N HIS A 160 16.11 1.08 -19.71
CA HIS A 160 15.11 1.11 -18.63
C HIS A 160 15.06 2.47 -17.91
N ASP A 161 16.20 3.12 -17.69
CA ASP A 161 16.31 4.42 -17.05
C ASP A 161 15.82 5.59 -17.92
N CYS A 162 15.55 5.35 -19.19
CA CYS A 162 15.00 6.34 -20.11
C CYS A 162 13.46 6.33 -20.16
N ARG A 163 12.80 5.35 -19.57
CA ARG A 163 11.33 5.30 -19.58
C ARG A 163 10.72 6.47 -18.82
N GLY A 164 9.80 7.17 -19.49
CA GLY A 164 9.17 8.38 -18.98
C GLY A 164 10.05 9.62 -19.00
N GLN A 165 11.33 9.55 -19.46
CA GLN A 165 12.24 10.69 -19.51
C GLN A 165 12.19 11.44 -20.86
N THR A 166 11.80 10.78 -21.93
CA THR A 166 11.83 11.35 -23.29
C THR A 166 10.83 12.49 -23.49
N GLU A 167 9.68 12.42 -22.82
CA GLU A 167 8.56 13.35 -22.97
C GLU A 167 8.49 14.41 -21.87
N ARG A 168 9.48 14.47 -20.97
CA ARG A 168 9.51 15.44 -19.87
C ARG A 168 9.36 16.88 -20.35
N ARG A 169 8.34 17.58 -19.86
CA ARG A 169 8.00 18.96 -20.21
C ARG A 169 7.96 19.89 -19.01
N PHE A 170 7.87 19.32 -17.81
CA PHE A 170 7.71 20.02 -16.55
C PHE A 170 8.88 19.68 -15.62
N THR A 171 9.05 20.47 -14.58
CA THR A 171 10.10 20.22 -13.59
C THR A 171 9.75 19.04 -12.67
N LEU A 172 8.49 18.97 -12.22
CA LEU A 172 8.01 18.04 -11.19
C LEU A 172 6.84 17.19 -11.69
N SER A 173 5.77 17.80 -12.22
CA SER A 173 4.50 17.13 -12.47
C SER A 173 4.53 16.00 -13.50
N ASP A 174 5.58 15.89 -14.28
CA ASP A 174 5.82 14.75 -15.19
C ASP A 174 7.07 13.92 -14.81
N ASP A 175 7.59 14.12 -13.59
CA ASP A 175 8.64 13.27 -13.05
C ASP A 175 8.08 11.83 -12.87
N PRO A 176 8.69 10.80 -13.49
CA PRO A 176 8.22 9.43 -13.38
C PRO A 176 8.09 8.95 -11.94
N ARG A 177 9.03 9.35 -11.05
CA ARG A 177 8.97 8.99 -9.63
C ARG A 177 7.81 9.67 -8.91
N LEU A 178 7.59 10.97 -9.17
CA LEU A 178 6.42 11.67 -8.62
C LEU A 178 5.12 11.00 -9.07
N LEU A 179 4.99 10.71 -10.35
CA LEU A 179 3.79 10.10 -10.91
C LEU A 179 3.48 8.73 -10.29
N ASP A 180 4.52 7.92 -10.04
CA ASP A 180 4.36 6.62 -9.38
C ASP A 180 3.96 6.78 -7.90
N LEU A 181 4.54 7.74 -7.16
CA LEU A 181 4.18 8.03 -5.77
C LEU A 181 2.77 8.61 -5.64
N ALA A 182 2.41 9.48 -6.56
CA ALA A 182 1.19 10.27 -6.52
C ALA A 182 -0.08 9.52 -6.94
N GLY A 183 0.03 8.29 -7.49
CA GLY A 183 -1.13 7.49 -7.89
C GLY A 183 -1.45 7.53 -9.38
N TRP A 184 -0.51 7.98 -10.24
CA TRP A 184 -0.55 7.82 -11.71
C TRP A 184 0.55 6.87 -12.20
N PRO A 185 0.54 5.59 -11.78
CA PRO A 185 1.58 4.64 -12.16
C PRO A 185 1.55 4.33 -13.65
N GLN A 186 2.66 3.82 -14.16
CA GLN A 186 2.75 3.32 -15.52
C GLN A 186 1.93 2.04 -15.67
N TYR A 187 1.17 1.91 -16.77
CA TYR A 187 0.52 0.64 -17.11
C TYR A 187 1.56 -0.45 -17.36
N VAL A 188 1.36 -1.59 -16.72
CA VAL A 188 2.15 -2.79 -16.99
C VAL A 188 1.74 -3.36 -18.36
N GLY A 189 2.72 -3.67 -19.20
CA GLY A 189 2.49 -4.14 -20.58
C GLY A 189 2.15 -3.05 -21.59
N ARG A 190 2.05 -1.78 -21.17
CA ARG A 190 1.85 -0.64 -22.05
C ARG A 190 3.01 0.35 -21.90
N ARG A 191 3.99 0.25 -22.76
CA ARG A 191 5.24 0.99 -22.64
C ARG A 191 5.04 2.49 -22.63
N GLY A 192 5.34 3.12 -21.48
CA GLY A 192 5.30 4.57 -21.30
C GLY A 192 3.92 5.17 -21.04
N GLU A 193 2.82 4.41 -21.20
CA GLU A 193 1.49 4.92 -20.87
C GLU A 193 1.28 4.94 -19.37
N ARG A 194 0.62 6.00 -18.87
CA ARG A 194 0.25 6.19 -17.47
C ARG A 194 -1.23 6.00 -17.25
N GLU A 195 -1.62 5.53 -16.06
CA GLU A 195 -3.02 5.49 -15.68
C GLU A 195 -3.63 6.88 -15.70
N ARG A 196 -4.87 6.97 -16.19
CA ARG A 196 -5.58 8.25 -16.33
C ARG A 196 -6.21 8.71 -15.03
N HIS A 197 -6.63 7.75 -14.20
CA HIS A 197 -7.28 8.00 -12.93
C HIS A 197 -6.31 7.73 -11.77
N ASN A 198 -6.35 8.61 -10.78
CA ASN A 198 -5.60 8.43 -9.56
C ASN A 198 -6.29 7.35 -8.70
N GLY A 199 -5.54 6.34 -8.27
CA GLY A 199 -6.03 5.29 -7.37
C GLY A 199 -5.83 5.60 -5.88
N GLN A 200 -5.22 6.73 -5.52
CA GLN A 200 -4.95 7.10 -4.11
C GLN A 200 -5.90 8.21 -3.65
N VAL A 201 -7.19 7.92 -3.71
CA VAL A 201 -8.26 8.93 -3.49
C VAL A 201 -8.66 9.09 -2.02
N ALA A 202 -8.46 8.05 -1.20
CA ALA A 202 -8.85 8.12 0.20
C ALA A 202 -7.88 9.01 0.99
N ARG A 203 -8.43 9.78 1.95
CA ARG A 203 -7.64 10.66 2.83
C ARG A 203 -6.78 11.69 2.10
N SER A 204 -7.27 12.19 0.96
CA SER A 204 -6.69 13.36 0.31
C SER A 204 -6.91 14.60 1.19
N PRO A 205 -5.92 15.50 1.33
CA PRO A 205 -6.09 16.76 2.06
C PRO A 205 -7.00 17.74 1.32
N ASP A 206 -6.98 17.69 -0.01
CA ASP A 206 -7.86 18.43 -0.90
C ASP A 206 -8.08 17.61 -2.17
N SER A 207 -9.33 17.29 -2.48
CA SER A 207 -9.70 16.52 -3.67
C SER A 207 -9.22 17.14 -4.98
N TYR A 208 -8.91 18.43 -4.98
CA TYR A 208 -8.34 19.13 -6.13
C TYR A 208 -6.99 18.56 -6.56
N GLU A 209 -6.20 17.99 -5.65
CA GLU A 209 -4.95 17.31 -6.00
C GLU A 209 -5.15 16.13 -6.97
N LEU A 210 -6.36 15.56 -7.01
CA LEU A 210 -6.68 14.38 -7.83
C LEU A 210 -7.01 14.71 -9.29
N ASP A 211 -7.19 15.99 -9.62
CA ASP A 211 -7.56 16.44 -10.97
C ASP A 211 -6.43 16.21 -11.97
N SER A 212 -5.20 16.43 -11.56
CA SER A 212 -4.03 16.21 -12.41
C SER A 212 -2.72 16.16 -11.60
N PRO A 213 -1.66 15.57 -12.14
CA PRO A 213 -0.33 15.63 -11.52
C PRO A 213 0.20 17.04 -11.24
N LYS A 214 -0.28 18.06 -11.97
CA LYS A 214 0.10 19.46 -11.74
C LYS A 214 -0.55 20.01 -10.47
N GLU A 215 -1.83 19.75 -10.31
CA GLU A 215 -2.57 20.14 -9.11
C GLU A 215 -2.08 19.33 -7.90
N PHE A 216 -1.79 18.03 -8.11
CA PHE A 216 -1.21 17.20 -7.06
C PHE A 216 0.05 17.80 -6.46
N ILE A 217 1.04 18.16 -7.30
CA ILE A 217 2.30 18.70 -6.77
C ILE A 217 2.11 20.09 -6.15
N ALA A 218 1.19 20.91 -6.69
CA ALA A 218 0.93 22.23 -6.15
C ALA A 218 0.27 22.15 -4.76
N VAL A 219 -0.77 21.32 -4.59
CA VAL A 219 -1.41 21.07 -3.28
C VAL A 219 -0.42 20.45 -2.29
N ASN A 220 0.37 19.46 -2.70
CA ASN A 220 1.36 18.85 -1.80
C ASN A 220 2.46 19.83 -1.39
N MET A 221 2.82 20.80 -2.22
CA MET A 221 3.74 21.89 -1.82
C MET A 221 3.11 22.83 -0.80
N GLU A 222 1.81 23.14 -0.89
CA GLU A 222 1.12 23.90 0.16
C GLU A 222 1.27 23.22 1.52
N TYR A 223 0.89 21.94 1.59
CA TYR A 223 0.95 21.17 2.85
C TYR A 223 2.39 20.94 3.33
N PHE A 224 3.32 20.63 2.43
CA PHE A 224 4.73 20.49 2.76
C PHE A 224 5.30 21.75 3.42
N LEU A 225 4.89 22.94 2.97
CA LEU A 225 5.40 24.22 3.46
C LEU A 225 4.63 24.77 4.66
N LEU A 226 3.34 24.43 4.81
CA LEU A 226 2.45 25.06 5.79
C LEU A 226 2.03 24.14 6.94
N ASP A 227 1.99 22.82 6.73
CA ASP A 227 1.60 21.86 7.76
C ASP A 227 2.82 21.21 8.43
N PRO A 228 3.12 21.53 9.69
CA PRO A 228 4.22 20.90 10.40
C PRO A 228 4.09 19.37 10.55
N SER A 229 2.87 18.81 10.43
CA SER A 229 2.61 17.37 10.53
C SER A 229 2.73 16.63 9.19
N TYR A 230 3.02 17.34 8.10
CA TYR A 230 3.06 16.74 6.74
C TYR A 230 4.00 15.53 6.64
N ALA A 231 5.19 15.60 7.26
CA ALA A 231 6.13 14.48 7.27
C ALA A 231 5.59 13.22 7.94
N CYS A 232 4.73 13.39 8.95
CA CYS A 232 4.11 12.28 9.65
C CYS A 232 2.89 11.74 8.90
N ARG A 233 2.22 12.61 8.15
CA ARG A 233 1.01 12.28 7.39
C ARG A 233 1.30 11.68 6.01
N ARG A 234 2.32 12.21 5.30
CA ARG A 234 2.77 11.75 3.97
C ARG A 234 4.29 11.53 3.94
N PRO A 235 4.81 10.52 4.67
CA PRO A 235 6.25 10.33 4.83
C PRO A 235 6.98 10.00 3.52
N ALA A 236 6.37 9.29 2.57
CA ALA A 236 6.97 8.98 1.28
C ALA A 236 7.06 10.24 0.39
N MET A 237 5.99 11.03 0.35
CA MET A 237 5.96 12.28 -0.42
C MET A 237 6.86 13.34 0.19
N ASN A 238 6.90 13.43 1.53
CA ASN A 238 7.83 14.31 2.24
C ASN A 238 9.30 13.95 1.94
N ALA A 239 9.64 12.66 1.90
CA ALA A 239 10.99 12.21 1.54
C ALA A 239 11.35 12.64 0.11
N TYR A 240 10.45 12.47 -0.85
CA TYR A 240 10.63 12.91 -2.23
C TYR A 240 10.87 14.42 -2.34
N LEU A 241 10.04 15.25 -1.69
CA LEU A 241 10.19 16.71 -1.73
C LEU A 241 11.47 17.19 -1.04
N THR A 242 11.80 16.58 0.11
CA THR A 242 13.04 16.86 0.83
C THR A 242 14.28 16.56 -0.01
N GLU A 243 14.31 15.39 -0.66
CA GLU A 243 15.38 15.02 -1.59
C GLU A 243 15.44 15.99 -2.78
N ARG A 244 14.29 16.32 -3.37
CA ARG A 244 14.19 17.18 -4.57
C ARG A 244 14.73 18.60 -4.32
N PHE A 245 14.44 19.16 -3.15
CA PHE A 245 14.87 20.51 -2.81
C PHE A 245 16.16 20.56 -1.97
N GLY A 246 16.64 19.42 -1.47
CA GLY A 246 17.77 19.37 -0.53
C GLY A 246 17.48 20.13 0.77
N TRP A 247 16.21 20.24 1.14
CA TRP A 247 15.73 21.05 2.26
C TRP A 247 14.35 20.55 2.73
N ALA A 248 14.09 20.71 4.01
CA ALA A 248 12.77 20.48 4.60
C ALA A 248 12.39 21.64 5.52
N PRO A 249 11.10 21.99 5.62
CA PRO A 249 10.60 22.94 6.60
C PRO A 249 10.73 22.38 8.02
N VAL A 250 10.52 23.24 9.04
CA VAL A 250 10.40 22.78 10.42
C VAL A 250 9.17 21.90 10.54
N GLN A 251 9.36 20.67 11.00
CA GLN A 251 8.34 19.64 11.09
C GLN A 251 8.12 19.18 12.53
N SER A 252 6.92 18.67 12.80
CA SER A 252 6.62 18.01 14.07
C SER A 252 7.38 16.69 14.19
N ALA A 253 7.67 16.28 15.42
CA ALA A 253 8.24 14.95 15.67
C ALA A 253 7.20 13.88 15.32
N CYS A 254 7.57 12.93 14.48
CA CYS A 254 6.69 11.82 14.10
C CYS A 254 6.82 10.64 15.06
N PRO A 255 5.75 9.87 15.28
CA PRO A 255 5.84 8.57 15.89
C PRO A 255 6.82 7.66 15.13
N LYS A 256 7.51 6.76 15.84
CA LYS A 256 8.47 5.85 15.20
C LYS A 256 7.79 4.82 14.29
N GLY A 257 6.62 4.35 14.68
CA GLY A 257 5.86 3.34 13.96
C GLY A 257 4.88 3.94 12.96
N LEU A 258 4.78 3.33 11.79
CA LEU A 258 3.79 3.63 10.77
C LEU A 258 2.51 2.81 11.04
N PRO A 259 1.36 3.44 11.28
CA PRO A 259 0.15 2.74 11.66
C PRO A 259 -0.46 1.96 10.49
N PHE A 260 -1.02 0.81 10.79
CA PHE A 260 -1.86 0.05 9.85
C PHE A 260 -3.05 -0.58 10.58
N LEU A 261 -4.13 -0.84 9.84
CA LEU A 261 -5.25 -1.61 10.36
C LEU A 261 -4.89 -3.09 10.29
N ASN A 262 -4.89 -3.76 11.44
CA ASN A 262 -4.59 -5.18 11.52
C ASN A 262 -5.77 -5.99 10.93
N ALA A 263 -5.60 -6.58 9.77
CA ALA A 263 -6.60 -7.43 9.13
C ALA A 263 -6.47 -8.93 9.54
N GLY A 264 -5.70 -9.22 10.58
CA GLY A 264 -5.50 -10.55 11.13
C GLY A 264 -6.62 -11.03 12.06
N ASN A 265 -6.53 -12.29 12.46
CA ASN A 265 -7.49 -12.91 13.38
C ASN A 265 -7.50 -12.25 14.77
N ASP A 266 -6.42 -11.57 15.15
CA ASP A 266 -6.28 -10.85 16.42
C ASP A 266 -6.83 -9.42 16.38
N PHE A 267 -7.49 -9.02 15.29
CA PHE A 267 -8.06 -7.70 15.13
C PHE A 267 -8.90 -7.22 16.33
N ALA A 268 -9.67 -8.13 16.95
CA ALA A 268 -10.50 -7.79 18.11
C ALA A 268 -9.68 -7.32 19.32
N ARG A 269 -8.45 -7.81 19.46
CA ARG A 269 -7.55 -7.48 20.57
C ARG A 269 -6.69 -6.26 20.23
N GLU A 270 -6.12 -6.26 19.02
CA GLU A 270 -5.18 -5.25 18.53
C GLU A 270 -5.59 -4.77 17.15
N PRO A 271 -6.57 -3.85 17.06
CA PRO A 271 -7.10 -3.39 15.77
C PRO A 271 -6.10 -2.55 14.98
N LEU A 272 -5.16 -1.88 15.66
CA LEU A 272 -4.08 -1.13 15.05
C LEU A 272 -2.74 -1.77 15.37
N GLY A 273 -1.96 -2.00 14.31
CA GLY A 273 -0.56 -2.34 14.42
C GLY A 273 0.33 -1.18 13.96
N GLU A 274 1.63 -1.31 14.21
CA GLU A 274 2.65 -0.37 13.78
C GLU A 274 3.80 -1.09 13.09
N ILE A 275 4.23 -0.54 11.95
CA ILE A 275 5.46 -0.97 11.28
C ILE A 275 6.56 0.01 11.65
N ASP A 276 7.53 -0.45 12.43
CA ASP A 276 8.76 0.30 12.68
C ASP A 276 9.78 -0.01 11.58
N PRO A 277 10.07 0.93 10.67
CA PRO A 277 11.01 0.68 9.58
C PRO A 277 12.40 0.28 10.05
N GLU A 278 12.82 0.75 11.24
CA GLU A 278 14.14 0.40 11.79
C GLU A 278 14.25 -1.07 12.19
N ARG A 279 13.12 -1.72 12.52
CA ARG A 279 13.07 -3.15 12.85
C ARG A 279 12.96 -4.05 11.62
N VAL A 280 12.63 -3.52 10.45
CA VAL A 280 12.54 -4.34 9.24
C VAL A 280 13.95 -4.64 8.72
N TYR A 281 14.31 -5.93 8.72
CA TYR A 281 15.59 -6.42 8.23
C TYR A 281 15.62 -6.53 6.70
N ALA A 282 14.58 -7.14 6.13
CA ALA A 282 14.49 -7.40 4.69
C ALA A 282 13.03 -7.36 4.22
N VAL A 283 12.85 -7.22 2.92
CA VAL A 283 11.58 -7.43 2.23
C VAL A 283 11.76 -8.60 1.26
N ASP A 284 10.88 -9.59 1.36
CA ASP A 284 10.87 -10.73 0.46
C ASP A 284 9.68 -10.67 -0.48
N TYR A 285 9.86 -11.11 -1.71
CA TYR A 285 8.76 -11.46 -2.60
C TYR A 285 8.19 -12.79 -2.14
N LEU A 286 6.95 -12.79 -1.68
CA LEU A 286 6.25 -13.99 -1.20
C LEU A 286 5.31 -14.48 -2.29
N LEU A 287 5.60 -15.66 -2.81
CA LEU A 287 4.87 -16.30 -3.90
C LEU A 287 4.11 -17.53 -3.39
N ALA A 288 2.79 -17.55 -3.53
CA ALA A 288 2.01 -18.75 -3.39
C ALA A 288 1.99 -19.52 -4.71
N GLU A 289 2.32 -20.81 -4.68
CA GLU A 289 2.34 -21.68 -5.85
C GLU A 289 0.98 -21.72 -6.58
N ALA A 290 1.01 -21.93 -7.88
CA ALA A 290 -0.17 -22.13 -8.70
C ALA A 290 -0.95 -23.38 -8.28
N ASN A 291 -2.25 -23.40 -8.51
CA ASN A 291 -3.09 -24.60 -8.37
C ASN A 291 -3.98 -24.80 -9.60
N GLN A 292 -4.85 -25.82 -9.58
CA GLN A 292 -5.72 -26.15 -10.71
C GLN A 292 -7.00 -25.28 -10.77
N ASN A 293 -7.30 -24.48 -9.75
CA ASN A 293 -8.46 -23.61 -9.73
C ASN A 293 -8.24 -22.42 -10.67
N TRP A 294 -9.25 -22.08 -11.45
CA TRP A 294 -9.15 -21.07 -12.51
C TRP A 294 -8.66 -19.70 -11.99
N VAL A 295 -9.09 -19.27 -10.81
CA VAL A 295 -8.72 -17.98 -10.20
C VAL A 295 -7.29 -17.98 -9.65
N SER A 296 -6.78 -19.09 -9.17
CA SER A 296 -5.47 -19.21 -8.49
C SER A 296 -4.42 -20.02 -9.27
N ARG A 297 -4.73 -20.37 -10.52
CA ARG A 297 -3.83 -21.16 -11.37
C ARG A 297 -2.52 -20.48 -11.76
N TRP A 298 -2.41 -19.19 -11.53
CA TRP A 298 -1.18 -18.41 -11.80
C TRP A 298 -0.38 -18.06 -10.54
N GLY A 299 -0.81 -18.52 -9.37
CA GLY A 299 -0.20 -18.15 -8.12
C GLY A 299 -0.78 -16.87 -7.52
N HIS A 300 -0.18 -16.41 -6.42
CA HIS A 300 -0.47 -15.12 -5.81
C HIS A 300 0.83 -14.49 -5.32
N SER A 301 1.01 -13.20 -5.60
CA SER A 301 2.18 -12.43 -5.21
C SER A 301 1.88 -11.48 -4.05
N MET A 302 2.80 -11.42 -3.12
CA MET A 302 2.73 -10.61 -1.91
C MET A 302 4.14 -10.13 -1.55
N LEU A 303 4.28 -9.20 -0.61
CA LEU A 303 5.55 -8.83 -0.02
C LEU A 303 5.55 -9.19 1.46
N ARG A 304 6.58 -9.92 1.91
CA ARG A 304 6.80 -10.22 3.33
C ARG A 304 7.80 -9.23 3.90
N LEU A 305 7.41 -8.57 4.98
CA LEU A 305 8.31 -7.77 5.79
C LEU A 305 8.95 -8.68 6.84
N VAL A 306 10.26 -8.86 6.78
CA VAL A 306 11.03 -9.62 7.76
C VAL A 306 11.37 -8.67 8.90
N ILE A 307 10.62 -8.75 9.99
CA ILE A 307 10.68 -7.83 11.13
C ILE A 307 11.38 -8.53 12.29
N CYS A 308 12.36 -7.88 12.88
CA CYS A 308 13.07 -8.39 14.05
C CYS A 308 12.20 -8.29 15.31
N ALA A 309 12.34 -9.25 16.23
CA ALA A 309 11.73 -9.18 17.53
C ALA A 309 12.18 -7.93 18.32
N PRO A 310 11.36 -7.40 19.24
CA PRO A 310 11.76 -6.27 20.08
C PRO A 310 13.09 -6.54 20.80
N GLY A 311 14.03 -5.60 20.71
CA GLY A 311 15.36 -5.72 21.32
C GLY A 311 16.35 -6.60 20.56
N ARG A 312 15.95 -7.31 19.51
CA ARG A 312 16.88 -8.06 18.65
C ARG A 312 17.62 -7.12 17.71
N PRO A 313 18.96 -7.18 17.63
CA PRO A 313 19.71 -6.48 16.59
C PRO A 313 19.27 -6.91 15.20
N ARG A 314 19.16 -5.94 14.29
CA ARG A 314 18.76 -6.20 12.90
C ARG A 314 19.80 -7.05 12.19
N GLY A 315 19.40 -8.22 11.70
CA GLY A 315 20.27 -9.18 11.04
C GLY A 315 19.53 -10.40 10.51
N PRO A 316 20.26 -11.39 9.94
CA PRO A 316 19.67 -12.60 9.37
C PRO A 316 18.81 -13.42 10.33
N ASP A 317 19.13 -13.39 11.62
CA ASP A 317 18.38 -14.11 12.67
C ASP A 317 16.94 -13.62 12.83
N CYS A 318 16.64 -12.38 12.37
CA CYS A 318 15.27 -11.86 12.36
C CYS A 318 14.33 -12.71 11.50
N ARG A 319 14.84 -13.53 10.57
CA ARG A 319 14.02 -14.46 9.78
C ARG A 319 13.34 -15.53 10.63
N LEU A 320 13.84 -15.79 11.81
CA LEU A 320 13.27 -16.76 12.75
C LEU A 320 12.16 -16.15 13.63
N ASP A 321 12.01 -14.84 13.63
CA ASP A 321 10.98 -14.13 14.41
C ASP A 321 9.63 -14.11 13.64
N LEU A 322 9.14 -15.29 13.23
CA LEU A 322 8.00 -15.43 12.32
C LEU A 322 6.73 -14.73 12.80
N ASP A 323 6.52 -14.67 14.12
CA ASP A 323 5.35 -14.01 14.74
C ASP A 323 5.36 -12.49 14.59
N GLN A 324 6.55 -11.90 14.28
CA GLN A 324 6.70 -10.47 14.07
C GLN A 324 6.51 -10.07 12.60
N HIS A 325 6.51 -11.03 11.69
CA HIS A 325 6.50 -10.75 10.26
C HIS A 325 5.10 -10.38 9.78
N LEU A 326 5.06 -9.41 8.88
CA LEU A 326 3.85 -8.95 8.21
C LEU A 326 3.92 -9.24 6.71
N VAL A 327 2.77 -9.39 6.11
CA VAL A 327 2.59 -9.61 4.68
C VAL A 327 1.72 -8.50 4.11
N LEU A 328 2.24 -7.81 3.10
CA LEU A 328 1.52 -6.85 2.28
C LEU A 328 0.89 -7.61 1.10
N SER A 329 -0.43 -7.64 1.03
CA SER A 329 -1.17 -8.42 0.03
C SER A 329 -2.23 -7.57 -0.64
N TYR A 330 -2.12 -7.39 -1.96
CA TYR A 330 -3.22 -6.83 -2.75
C TYR A 330 -4.24 -7.92 -3.05
N ARG A 331 -5.48 -7.67 -2.65
CA ARG A 331 -6.59 -8.62 -2.82
C ARG A 331 -7.78 -7.93 -3.44
N ALA A 332 -8.52 -8.68 -4.28
CA ALA A 332 -9.86 -8.29 -4.68
C ALA A 332 -10.75 -8.32 -3.44
N PHE A 333 -11.38 -7.19 -3.12
CA PHE A 333 -12.39 -7.16 -2.08
C PHE A 333 -13.75 -7.41 -2.71
N VAL A 334 -14.38 -8.51 -2.35
CA VAL A 334 -15.68 -8.90 -2.85
C VAL A 334 -16.71 -8.62 -1.77
N ASN A 335 -17.44 -7.52 -1.89
CA ASN A 335 -18.63 -7.26 -1.06
C ASN A 335 -19.76 -8.25 -1.39
N ASP A 336 -19.62 -8.94 -2.51
CA ASP A 336 -20.59 -9.91 -2.99
C ASP A 336 -20.08 -11.34 -2.76
N VAL A 337 -20.98 -12.24 -2.40
CA VAL A 337 -20.73 -13.67 -2.23
C VAL A 337 -20.36 -14.34 -3.57
N GLN A 338 -20.51 -13.61 -4.67
CA GLN A 338 -20.18 -14.03 -6.03
C GLN A 338 -18.80 -13.57 -6.47
N LEU A 339 -17.88 -14.52 -6.65
CA LEU A 339 -16.78 -14.36 -7.60
C LEU A 339 -17.34 -14.53 -9.02
N SER A 340 -17.85 -13.48 -9.60
CA SER A 340 -18.21 -13.45 -11.01
C SER A 340 -16.92 -13.33 -11.83
N SER A 341 -16.69 -14.28 -12.73
CA SER A 341 -15.58 -14.16 -13.69
C SER A 341 -15.72 -12.92 -14.56
N TRP A 342 -16.94 -12.47 -14.81
CA TRP A 342 -17.23 -11.25 -15.56
C TRP A 342 -16.81 -10.00 -14.79
N ASP A 343 -17.14 -9.90 -13.50
CA ASP A 343 -16.77 -8.75 -12.67
C ASP A 343 -15.24 -8.68 -12.46
N GLY A 344 -14.57 -9.83 -12.37
CA GLY A 344 -13.10 -9.90 -12.37
C GLY A 344 -12.46 -9.53 -13.70
N LEU A 345 -13.15 -9.69 -14.82
CA LEU A 345 -12.69 -9.25 -16.15
C LEU A 345 -12.99 -7.77 -16.40
N THR A 346 -14.06 -7.25 -15.83
CA THR A 346 -14.53 -5.87 -16.03
C THR A 346 -13.97 -4.89 -14.99
N GLY A 347 -13.29 -5.36 -13.93
CA GLY A 347 -12.74 -4.52 -12.85
C GLY A 347 -13.78 -4.03 -11.85
N ALA A 348 -14.92 -4.71 -11.76
CA ALA A 348 -15.95 -4.40 -10.80
C ALA A 348 -15.53 -4.66 -9.34
N TYR A 349 -14.49 -5.49 -9.13
CA TYR A 349 -13.96 -5.71 -7.79
C TYR A 349 -12.96 -4.62 -7.39
N PRO A 350 -13.13 -4.00 -6.21
CA PRO A 350 -12.10 -3.12 -5.68
C PRO A 350 -10.83 -3.90 -5.32
N SER A 351 -9.68 -3.33 -5.66
CA SER A 351 -8.36 -3.78 -5.22
C SER A 351 -7.97 -3.05 -3.94
N ARG A 352 -7.51 -3.79 -2.94
CA ARG A 352 -7.13 -3.22 -1.63
C ARG A 352 -5.81 -3.80 -1.14
N LEU A 353 -5.04 -2.98 -0.44
CA LEU A 353 -3.80 -3.39 0.21
C LEU A 353 -4.08 -3.79 1.67
N PHE A 354 -3.98 -5.08 1.95
CA PHE A 354 -4.08 -5.63 3.30
C PHE A 354 -2.70 -5.79 3.92
N VAL A 355 -2.64 -5.59 5.24
CA VAL A 355 -1.48 -5.92 6.08
C VAL A 355 -1.89 -7.06 7.01
N LEU A 356 -1.26 -8.20 6.85
CA LEU A 356 -1.65 -9.47 7.49
C LEU A 356 -0.47 -10.05 8.27
N PRO A 357 -0.69 -10.70 9.43
CA PRO A 357 0.34 -11.52 10.08
C PRO A 357 0.78 -12.68 9.17
N LEU A 358 2.10 -12.94 9.11
CA LEU A 358 2.65 -14.01 8.28
C LEU A 358 2.06 -15.38 8.62
N GLY A 359 1.86 -15.68 9.92
CA GLY A 359 1.30 -16.95 10.37
C GLY A 359 -0.08 -17.23 9.78
N GLN A 360 -0.94 -16.21 9.68
CA GLN A 360 -2.26 -16.34 9.06
C GLN A 360 -2.14 -16.61 7.55
N VAL A 361 -1.23 -15.95 6.86
CA VAL A 361 -0.99 -16.18 5.42
C VAL A 361 -0.45 -17.59 5.17
N ILE A 362 0.47 -18.07 6.03
CA ILE A 362 0.94 -19.47 5.95
C ILE A 362 -0.23 -20.43 6.11
N ASP A 363 -1.07 -20.23 7.12
CA ASP A 363 -2.21 -21.12 7.40
C ASP A 363 -3.24 -21.11 6.24
N GLU A 364 -3.54 -19.93 5.71
CA GLU A 364 -4.44 -19.77 4.56
C GLU A 364 -3.95 -20.57 3.35
N TYR A 365 -2.70 -20.35 2.92
CA TYR A 365 -2.21 -20.99 1.70
C TYR A 365 -1.83 -22.45 1.90
N THR A 366 -1.14 -22.78 3.00
CA THR A 366 -0.59 -24.15 3.15
C THR A 366 -1.60 -25.15 3.69
N LYS A 367 -2.50 -24.73 4.60
CA LYS A 367 -3.47 -25.64 5.24
C LYS A 367 -4.85 -25.60 4.59
N THR A 368 -5.28 -24.42 4.08
CA THR A 368 -6.61 -24.26 3.50
C THR A 368 -6.59 -24.46 1.99
N GLU A 369 -5.71 -23.72 1.28
CA GLU A 369 -5.60 -23.84 -0.19
C GLU A 369 -4.69 -24.98 -0.66
N LEU A 370 -3.94 -25.59 0.25
CA LEU A 370 -2.99 -26.69 -0.01
C LEU A 370 -1.92 -26.30 -1.06
N ARG A 371 -1.38 -25.11 -0.94
CA ARG A 371 -0.35 -24.52 -1.81
C ARG A 371 0.88 -24.20 -0.99
N SER A 372 2.07 -24.41 -1.53
CA SER A 372 3.31 -23.99 -0.87
C SER A 372 3.56 -22.50 -1.07
N LEU A 373 4.34 -21.90 -0.17
CA LEU A 373 4.81 -20.53 -0.27
C LEU A 373 6.32 -20.50 -0.44
N ALA A 374 6.81 -19.68 -1.37
CA ALA A 374 8.22 -19.33 -1.52
C ALA A 374 8.44 -17.87 -1.13
N SER A 375 9.42 -17.61 -0.27
CA SER A 375 9.79 -16.28 0.24
C SER A 375 11.19 -15.93 -0.27
N VAL A 376 11.27 -15.09 -1.27
CA VAL A 376 12.49 -14.76 -2.00
C VAL A 376 12.97 -13.36 -1.63
N PRO A 377 14.18 -13.21 -1.03
CA PRO A 377 14.68 -11.89 -0.64
C PRO A 377 14.84 -10.95 -1.83
N LEU A 378 14.38 -9.71 -1.66
CA LEU A 378 14.63 -8.63 -2.59
C LEU A 378 15.94 -7.92 -2.23
N LYS A 379 16.81 -7.70 -3.23
CA LYS A 379 18.11 -7.01 -3.09
C LYS A 379 17.90 -5.50 -3.07
N LEU A 380 17.32 -4.99 -1.97
CA LEU A 380 17.09 -3.58 -1.74
C LEU A 380 18.14 -3.03 -0.79
N ASP A 381 18.67 -1.84 -1.09
CA ASP A 381 19.45 -1.09 -0.11
C ASP A 381 18.55 -0.51 0.99
N ARG A 382 19.16 -0.01 2.04
CA ARG A 382 18.40 0.48 3.21
C ARG A 382 17.46 1.64 2.89
N PRO A 383 17.87 2.69 2.15
CA PRO A 383 16.98 3.77 1.75
C PRO A 383 15.79 3.29 0.92
N ALA A 384 15.99 2.41 -0.06
CA ALA A 384 14.92 1.85 -0.89
C ALA A 384 13.93 1.02 -0.05
N LEU A 385 14.43 0.23 0.89
CA LEU A 385 13.61 -0.56 1.80
C LEU A 385 12.73 0.35 2.68
N GLU A 386 13.29 1.38 3.30
CA GLU A 386 12.54 2.32 4.14
C GLU A 386 11.50 3.11 3.34
N ASN A 387 11.85 3.56 2.14
CA ASN A 387 10.93 4.26 1.26
C ASN A 387 9.78 3.34 0.82
N LEU A 388 10.07 2.06 0.54
CA LEU A 388 9.04 1.06 0.22
C LEU A 388 8.04 0.89 1.37
N ILE A 389 8.52 0.83 2.61
CA ILE A 389 7.66 0.70 3.79
C ILE A 389 6.80 1.96 3.98
N ARG A 390 7.37 3.16 3.83
CA ARG A 390 6.63 4.42 3.91
C ARG A 390 5.53 4.47 2.85
N GLN A 391 5.87 4.11 1.61
CA GLN A 391 4.89 4.07 0.52
C GLN A 391 3.80 3.02 0.76
N ALA A 392 4.16 1.84 1.26
CA ALA A 392 3.18 0.80 1.60
C ALA A 392 2.20 1.27 2.69
N ALA A 393 2.70 1.99 3.70
CA ALA A 393 1.84 2.57 4.73
C ALA A 393 0.89 3.63 4.16
N GLU A 394 1.37 4.54 3.31
CA GLU A 394 0.50 5.53 2.65
C GLU A 394 -0.55 4.84 1.77
N MET A 395 -0.15 3.85 0.96
CA MET A 395 -1.06 3.08 0.10
C MET A 395 -2.14 2.35 0.91
N HIS A 396 -1.81 1.81 2.09
CA HIS A 396 -2.79 1.14 2.95
C HIS A 396 -3.94 2.06 3.37
N TRP A 397 -3.67 3.36 3.57
CA TRP A 397 -4.68 4.34 3.99
C TRP A 397 -5.33 5.11 2.83
N SER A 398 -4.68 5.20 1.67
CA SER A 398 -5.13 6.05 0.56
C SER A 398 -5.66 5.30 -0.66
N TYR A 399 -5.28 4.03 -0.83
CA TYR A 399 -5.52 3.31 -2.08
C TYR A 399 -6.95 2.78 -2.21
N ASP A 400 -7.59 3.14 -3.32
CA ASP A 400 -8.91 2.68 -3.75
C ASP A 400 -8.88 2.33 -5.26
N GLY A 401 -8.23 1.23 -5.60
CA GLY A 401 -8.07 0.76 -6.97
C GLY A 401 -9.11 -0.27 -7.38
N SER A 402 -9.13 -0.59 -8.68
CA SER A 402 -9.94 -1.65 -9.26
C SER A 402 -9.10 -2.88 -9.58
N TYR A 403 -9.61 -4.06 -9.25
CA TYR A 403 -8.94 -5.33 -9.49
C TYR A 403 -9.41 -5.96 -10.80
N TYR A 404 -8.46 -6.28 -11.67
CA TYR A 404 -8.71 -6.98 -12.93
C TYR A 404 -7.87 -8.23 -12.96
N PHE A 405 -8.46 -9.40 -13.14
CA PHE A 405 -7.73 -10.68 -13.13
C PHE A 405 -6.57 -10.74 -14.14
N ILE A 406 -6.70 -10.07 -15.27
CA ILE A 406 -5.71 -10.13 -16.35
C ILE A 406 -4.79 -8.92 -16.35
N SER A 407 -5.29 -7.69 -16.10
CA SER A 407 -4.54 -6.46 -16.37
C SER A 407 -4.12 -5.68 -15.12
N ASN A 408 -4.78 -5.89 -13.98
CA ASN A 408 -4.46 -5.23 -12.71
C ASN A 408 -4.68 -6.17 -11.52
N ASN A 409 -3.92 -7.25 -11.49
CA ASN A 409 -3.97 -8.28 -10.46
C ASN A 409 -2.92 -8.05 -9.36
N CYS A 410 -2.78 -8.99 -8.43
CA CYS A 410 -1.82 -8.90 -7.33
C CYS A 410 -0.37 -8.68 -7.79
N ALA A 411 0.06 -9.27 -8.91
CA ALA A 411 1.43 -9.09 -9.41
C ALA A 411 1.65 -7.67 -9.96
N VAL A 412 0.69 -7.16 -10.70
CA VAL A 412 0.72 -5.79 -11.23
C VAL A 412 0.75 -4.76 -10.10
N GLU A 413 -0.11 -4.91 -9.10
CA GLU A 413 -0.16 -4.01 -7.94
C GLU A 413 1.11 -4.11 -7.08
N THR A 414 1.63 -5.33 -6.88
CA THR A 414 2.93 -5.53 -6.20
C THR A 414 4.07 -4.84 -6.94
N LEU A 415 4.09 -4.92 -8.27
CA LEU A 415 5.09 -4.24 -9.10
C LEU A 415 4.96 -2.71 -8.99
N LYS A 416 3.74 -2.17 -9.04
CA LYS A 416 3.49 -0.73 -8.86
C LYS A 416 4.00 -0.24 -7.49
N LEU A 417 3.73 -1.00 -6.44
CA LEU A 417 4.23 -0.69 -5.10
C LEU A 417 5.76 -0.75 -5.02
N LEU A 418 6.38 -1.78 -5.58
CA LEU A 418 7.85 -1.88 -5.62
C LEU A 418 8.46 -0.68 -6.37
N ARG A 419 7.90 -0.32 -7.51
CA ARG A 419 8.37 0.80 -8.34
C ARG A 419 8.20 2.14 -7.63
N SER A 420 7.00 2.43 -7.10
CA SER A 420 6.74 3.68 -6.40
C SER A 420 7.55 3.80 -5.09
N GLY A 421 7.69 2.71 -4.34
CA GLY A 421 8.41 2.72 -3.07
C GLY A 421 9.92 2.81 -3.23
N THR A 422 10.52 2.04 -4.14
CA THR A 422 11.99 2.00 -4.28
C THR A 422 12.54 3.07 -5.22
N GLY A 423 11.77 3.46 -6.26
CA GLY A 423 12.26 4.31 -7.34
C GLY A 423 13.36 3.69 -8.19
N ASP A 424 13.57 2.36 -8.11
CA ASP A 424 14.62 1.67 -8.87
C ASP A 424 14.28 1.63 -10.36
N PRO A 425 15.14 2.20 -11.24
CA PRO A 425 14.89 2.24 -12.67
C PRO A 425 14.83 0.85 -13.32
N ARG A 426 15.40 -0.19 -12.70
CA ARG A 426 15.30 -1.59 -13.17
C ARG A 426 13.87 -2.13 -13.09
N LEU A 427 12.99 -1.49 -12.33
CA LEU A 427 11.56 -1.82 -12.24
C LEU A 427 10.73 -1.10 -13.31
N ASN A 428 11.30 -0.18 -14.06
CA ASN A 428 10.63 0.43 -15.19
C ASN A 428 10.57 -0.56 -16.36
N ASP A 429 9.53 -0.45 -17.19
CA ASP A 429 9.40 -1.27 -18.41
C ASP A 429 9.22 -2.78 -18.14
N LEU A 430 8.64 -3.14 -17.01
CA LEU A 430 8.26 -4.52 -16.75
C LEU A 430 6.89 -4.83 -17.35
N ASP A 431 6.82 -5.93 -18.11
CA ASP A 431 5.63 -6.34 -18.83
C ASP A 431 4.94 -7.56 -18.21
N SER A 432 5.49 -8.13 -17.10
CA SER A 432 4.91 -9.31 -16.49
C SER A 432 3.66 -8.99 -15.67
N ILE A 433 2.58 -9.66 -16.00
CA ILE A 433 1.29 -9.57 -15.31
C ILE A 433 1.00 -10.82 -14.46
N MET A 434 1.91 -11.80 -14.45
CA MET A 434 1.75 -13.05 -13.72
C MET A 434 2.69 -13.11 -12.51
N PRO A 435 2.25 -13.65 -11.37
CA PRO A 435 3.09 -13.74 -10.17
C PRO A 435 4.43 -14.45 -10.38
N ASN A 436 4.44 -15.61 -11.05
CA ASN A 436 5.68 -16.34 -11.35
C ASN A 436 6.57 -15.54 -12.32
N GLY A 437 6.00 -15.00 -13.39
CA GLY A 437 6.74 -14.20 -14.35
C GLY A 437 7.32 -12.91 -13.75
N LEU A 438 6.65 -12.32 -12.76
CA LEU A 438 7.23 -11.17 -12.06
C LEU A 438 8.48 -11.58 -11.26
N LEU A 439 8.46 -12.73 -10.57
CA LEU A 439 9.64 -13.23 -9.87
C LEU A 439 10.81 -13.48 -10.82
N GLU A 440 10.57 -14.15 -11.96
CA GLU A 440 11.58 -14.41 -12.99
C GLU A 440 12.21 -13.12 -13.52
N VAL A 441 11.39 -12.09 -13.73
CA VAL A 441 11.90 -10.78 -14.18
C VAL A 441 12.70 -10.08 -13.07
N LEU A 442 12.24 -10.12 -11.82
CA LEU A 442 13.00 -9.56 -10.68
C LEU A 442 14.36 -10.23 -10.53
N GLU A 443 14.42 -11.55 -10.68
CA GLU A 443 15.65 -12.32 -10.67
C GLU A 443 16.58 -11.94 -11.83
N SER A 444 16.09 -11.96 -13.06
CA SER A 444 16.87 -11.65 -14.26
C SER A 444 17.48 -10.23 -14.23
N ARG A 445 16.85 -9.32 -13.49
CA ARG A 445 17.34 -7.95 -13.26
C ARG A 445 18.20 -7.80 -12.00
N GLY A 446 18.51 -8.91 -11.33
CA GLY A 446 19.32 -8.92 -10.12
C GLY A 446 18.66 -8.27 -8.91
N LEU A 447 17.32 -8.22 -8.89
CA LEU A 447 16.54 -7.65 -7.79
C LEU A 447 16.03 -8.70 -6.80
N ALA A 448 16.01 -9.98 -7.17
CA ALA A 448 15.61 -11.10 -6.31
C ALA A 448 16.74 -12.11 -6.17
N ASP A 449 16.75 -12.83 -5.05
CA ASP A 449 17.73 -13.88 -4.76
C ASP A 449 17.05 -15.25 -4.63
N THR A 450 16.83 -15.92 -5.75
CA THR A 450 16.17 -17.23 -5.81
C THR A 450 17.06 -18.38 -5.34
N HIS A 451 18.41 -18.19 -5.25
CA HIS A 451 19.34 -19.22 -4.77
C HIS A 451 19.04 -19.70 -3.34
N VAL A 452 18.32 -18.92 -2.54
CA VAL A 452 17.87 -19.34 -1.20
C VAL A 452 16.93 -20.54 -1.24
N LEU A 453 16.39 -20.91 -2.40
CA LEU A 453 15.49 -22.04 -2.60
C LEU A 453 16.20 -23.30 -3.14
N ASP A 454 17.49 -23.25 -3.49
CA ASP A 454 18.23 -24.35 -4.13
C ASP A 454 18.33 -25.58 -3.22
N ASP A 455 18.45 -25.37 -1.90
CA ASP A 455 18.35 -26.44 -0.90
C ASP A 455 16.98 -26.39 -0.22
N PRO A 456 16.05 -27.30 -0.54
CA PRO A 456 14.69 -27.28 0.03
C PRO A 456 14.65 -27.45 1.56
N ARG A 457 15.63 -28.17 2.16
CA ARG A 457 15.68 -28.38 3.61
C ARG A 457 16.13 -27.11 4.32
N GLU A 458 17.15 -26.48 3.79
CA GLU A 458 17.64 -25.23 4.34
C GLU A 458 16.63 -24.08 4.13
N ALA A 459 15.98 -24.05 2.97
CA ALA A 459 14.91 -23.10 2.69
C ALA A 459 13.74 -23.23 3.68
N LEU A 460 13.33 -24.43 4.04
CA LEU A 460 12.32 -24.66 5.10
C LEU A 460 12.83 -24.22 6.48
N ARG A 461 14.07 -24.58 6.82
CA ARG A 461 14.67 -24.26 8.13
C ARG A 461 14.78 -22.75 8.37
N LEU A 462 15.15 -22.01 7.33
CA LEU A 462 15.35 -20.56 7.39
C LEU A 462 14.10 -19.74 7.04
N GLY A 463 12.97 -20.40 6.79
CA GLY A 463 11.70 -19.72 6.48
C GLY A 463 11.69 -19.03 5.12
N TYR A 464 12.45 -19.54 4.13
CA TYR A 464 12.32 -19.16 2.73
C TYR A 464 11.28 -20.00 1.99
N ARG A 465 10.87 -21.13 2.56
CA ARG A 465 9.83 -22.00 2.03
C ARG A 465 8.87 -22.44 3.13
N PHE A 466 7.60 -22.56 2.79
CA PHE A 466 6.55 -23.11 3.64
C PHE A 466 5.77 -24.14 2.80
N ASP A 467 5.95 -25.42 3.12
CA ASP A 467 5.37 -26.50 2.34
C ASP A 467 3.86 -26.62 2.56
N SER A 468 3.17 -26.98 1.50
CA SER A 468 1.78 -27.37 1.52
C SER A 468 1.55 -28.53 2.49
N TYR A 469 0.47 -28.48 3.24
CA TYR A 469 0.04 -29.58 4.09
C TYR A 469 -0.40 -30.83 3.29
N ARG A 470 -0.59 -30.72 1.97
CA ARG A 470 -0.93 -31.84 1.11
C ARG A 470 0.07 -32.99 1.25
N ASP A 471 1.36 -32.71 1.16
CA ASP A 471 2.40 -33.72 1.31
C ASP A 471 2.45 -34.28 2.73
N ARG A 472 2.17 -33.44 3.74
CA ARG A 472 2.03 -33.89 5.13
C ARG A 472 0.83 -34.81 5.30
N TYR A 473 -0.32 -34.50 4.73
CA TYR A 473 -1.49 -35.38 4.78
C TYR A 473 -1.21 -36.69 4.05
N GLN A 474 -0.51 -36.66 2.93
CA GLN A 474 -0.09 -37.89 2.24
C GLN A 474 0.90 -38.70 3.09
N ALA A 475 1.80 -38.07 3.80
CA ALA A 475 2.71 -38.73 4.74
C ALA A 475 1.94 -39.34 5.93
N MET A 476 0.96 -38.61 6.51
CA MET A 476 0.08 -39.14 7.56
C MET A 476 -0.74 -40.32 7.07
N PHE A 477 -1.25 -40.26 5.85
CA PHE A 477 -1.99 -41.36 5.22
C PHE A 477 -1.10 -42.60 5.00
N LYS A 478 0.19 -42.43 4.65
CA LYS A 478 1.15 -43.54 4.59
C LYS A 478 1.34 -44.22 5.96
N VAL A 479 1.42 -43.42 7.05
CA VAL A 479 1.48 -43.97 8.41
C VAL A 479 0.22 -44.81 8.69
N LEU A 480 -0.96 -44.34 8.30
CA LEU A 480 -2.21 -45.05 8.44
C LEU A 480 -2.15 -46.40 7.74
N LYS A 481 -1.74 -46.44 6.47
CA LYS A 481 -1.65 -47.66 5.67
C LYS A 481 -0.62 -48.67 6.18
N GLN A 482 0.37 -48.26 6.94
CA GLN A 482 1.36 -49.16 7.54
C GLN A 482 0.80 -49.98 8.68
N GLN A 483 -0.20 -49.46 9.41
CA GLN A 483 -0.74 -50.07 10.62
C GLN A 483 -2.17 -50.60 10.42
N LEU A 484 -2.93 -50.03 9.53
CA LEU A 484 -4.33 -50.38 9.31
C LEU A 484 -4.56 -50.86 7.86
N PRO A 485 -5.41 -51.89 7.65
CA PRO A 485 -5.71 -52.44 6.33
C PRO A 485 -6.69 -51.52 5.56
N VAL A 486 -6.30 -50.25 5.39
CA VAL A 486 -7.10 -49.22 4.69
C VAL A 486 -7.06 -49.47 3.17
N PRO A 487 -8.20 -49.65 2.50
CA PRO A 487 -8.25 -49.99 1.07
C PRO A 487 -7.96 -48.78 0.15
N GLN A 488 -8.17 -47.56 0.59
CA GLN A 488 -7.98 -46.33 -0.19
C GLN A 488 -6.54 -46.21 -0.72
N ALA A 489 -6.40 -45.77 -1.97
CA ALA A 489 -5.09 -45.61 -2.61
C ALA A 489 -4.39 -44.31 -2.20
N THR A 490 -5.14 -43.23 -2.08
CA THR A 490 -4.66 -41.88 -1.85
C THR A 490 -5.30 -41.24 -0.61
N VAL A 491 -4.70 -40.17 -0.12
CA VAL A 491 -5.28 -39.36 0.97
C VAL A 491 -6.57 -38.68 0.51
N GLU A 492 -6.66 -38.31 -0.75
CA GLU A 492 -7.85 -37.73 -1.36
C GLU A 492 -9.03 -38.70 -1.31
N ASP A 493 -8.80 -39.98 -1.63
CA ASP A 493 -9.81 -41.05 -1.52
C ASP A 493 -10.27 -41.26 -0.09
N TRP A 494 -9.33 -41.20 0.87
CA TRP A 494 -9.63 -41.27 2.29
C TRP A 494 -10.49 -40.11 2.77
N LEU A 495 -10.11 -38.89 2.42
CA LEU A 495 -10.84 -37.67 2.77
C LEU A 495 -12.20 -37.55 2.08
N ALA A 496 -12.40 -38.29 0.97
CA ALA A 496 -13.67 -38.36 0.26
C ALA A 496 -14.67 -39.35 0.87
N LEU A 497 -14.22 -40.25 1.77
CA LEU A 497 -15.12 -41.16 2.48
C LEU A 497 -16.10 -40.37 3.36
N GLU A 498 -17.32 -40.91 3.49
CA GLU A 498 -18.26 -40.44 4.50
C GLU A 498 -17.62 -40.53 5.90
N PRO A 499 -17.86 -39.56 6.79
CA PRO A 499 -17.20 -39.50 8.09
C PRO A 499 -17.36 -40.77 8.93
N GLU A 500 -18.54 -41.36 8.90
CA GLU A 500 -18.85 -42.58 9.63
C GLU A 500 -18.06 -43.80 9.13
N ALA A 501 -17.76 -43.85 7.86
CA ALA A 501 -17.00 -44.95 7.24
C ALA A 501 -15.54 -44.99 7.73
N ARG A 502 -15.02 -43.90 8.32
CA ARG A 502 -13.67 -43.83 8.86
C ARG A 502 -13.57 -44.25 10.33
N ARG A 503 -14.67 -44.22 11.08
CA ARG A 503 -14.73 -44.54 12.53
C ARG A 503 -14.21 -45.92 12.95
N PRO A 504 -14.49 -47.01 12.17
CA PRO A 504 -14.02 -48.36 12.57
C PRO A 504 -12.50 -48.46 12.75
N TRP A 505 -11.74 -47.59 12.13
CA TRP A 505 -10.28 -47.58 12.21
C TRP A 505 -9.74 -46.90 13.48
N PHE A 506 -10.53 -46.08 14.17
CA PHE A 506 -10.05 -45.26 15.28
C PHE A 506 -9.66 -46.12 16.49
N ALA A 507 -10.49 -47.11 16.83
CA ALA A 507 -10.22 -47.99 17.95
C ALA A 507 -9.04 -48.96 17.75
N GLN A 508 -8.64 -49.18 16.48
CA GLN A 508 -7.55 -50.06 16.09
C GLN A 508 -6.20 -49.33 15.99
N ALA A 509 -6.21 -48.00 16.06
CA ALA A 509 -5.03 -47.18 15.87
C ALA A 509 -4.17 -47.12 17.13
N ASP A 510 -2.85 -47.31 16.97
CA ASP A 510 -1.86 -47.01 18.00
C ASP A 510 -1.67 -45.50 18.20
N LEU A 511 -0.80 -45.09 19.10
CA LEU A 511 -0.55 -43.68 19.43
C LEU A 511 -0.14 -42.86 18.19
N ARG A 512 0.76 -43.41 17.38
CA ARG A 512 1.28 -42.72 16.17
C ARG A 512 0.20 -42.63 15.10
N THR A 513 -0.53 -43.70 14.89
CA THR A 513 -1.61 -43.76 13.89
C THR A 513 -2.81 -42.89 14.33
N SER A 514 -3.10 -42.81 15.62
CA SER A 514 -4.14 -41.95 16.18
C SER A 514 -3.80 -40.47 15.99
N ALA A 515 -2.52 -40.07 16.17
CA ALA A 515 -2.08 -38.72 15.87
C ALA A 515 -2.23 -38.38 14.36
N ALA A 516 -1.87 -39.32 13.48
CA ALA A 516 -2.07 -39.16 12.04
C ALA A 516 -3.55 -39.05 11.67
N LEU A 517 -4.43 -39.90 12.26
CA LEU A 517 -5.87 -39.84 12.06
C LEU A 517 -6.46 -38.48 12.50
N LEU A 518 -6.05 -38.00 13.68
CA LEU A 518 -6.52 -36.70 14.19
C LEU A 518 -6.22 -35.56 13.19
N LEU A 519 -5.01 -35.53 12.62
CA LEU A 519 -4.64 -34.55 11.61
C LEU A 519 -5.46 -34.69 10.31
N LEU A 520 -5.74 -35.94 9.88
CA LEU A 520 -6.58 -36.20 8.71
C LEU A 520 -8.05 -35.84 8.96
N GLU A 521 -8.61 -36.11 10.15
CA GLU A 521 -9.98 -35.69 10.48
C GLU A 521 -10.09 -34.15 10.58
N GLN A 522 -9.08 -33.46 11.13
CA GLN A 522 -9.05 -32.00 11.08
C GLN A 522 -8.96 -31.45 9.66
N ALA A 523 -8.24 -32.13 8.75
CA ALA A 523 -8.21 -31.78 7.33
C ALA A 523 -9.59 -32.03 6.67
N SER A 524 -10.26 -33.13 7.03
CA SER A 524 -11.61 -33.42 6.57
C SER A 524 -12.61 -32.36 7.04
N LEU A 525 -12.53 -31.93 8.31
CA LEU A 525 -13.39 -30.86 8.85
C LEU A 525 -13.21 -29.55 8.05
N ARG A 526 -11.96 -29.13 7.84
CA ARG A 526 -11.68 -27.93 7.02
C ARG A 526 -12.28 -28.05 5.62
N ARG A 527 -12.13 -29.22 4.97
CA ARG A 527 -12.72 -29.49 3.67
C ARG A 527 -14.25 -29.38 3.69
N GLN A 528 -14.92 -29.97 4.70
CA GLN A 528 -16.38 -29.89 4.82
C GLN A 528 -16.85 -28.44 5.03
N LEU A 529 -16.14 -27.64 5.83
CA LEU A 529 -16.46 -26.24 6.03
C LEU A 529 -16.29 -25.41 4.75
N LEU A 530 -15.25 -25.67 3.96
CA LEU A 530 -15.09 -25.02 2.64
C LEU A 530 -16.21 -25.37 1.68
N LEU A 531 -16.58 -26.67 1.60
CA LEU A 531 -17.70 -27.11 0.77
C LEU A 531 -19.05 -26.52 1.23
N ALA A 532 -19.22 -26.33 2.54
CA ALA A 532 -20.39 -25.67 3.11
C ALA A 532 -20.43 -24.18 2.71
N GLN A 533 -19.30 -23.48 2.77
CA GLN A 533 -19.21 -22.09 2.31
C GLN A 533 -19.57 -21.98 0.81
N ASP A 534 -19.05 -22.87 -0.01
CA ASP A 534 -19.37 -22.91 -1.45
C ASP A 534 -20.85 -23.23 -1.70
N GLU A 535 -21.45 -24.13 -0.93
CA GLU A 535 -22.87 -24.48 -1.03
C GLU A 535 -23.78 -23.32 -0.63
N VAL A 536 -23.49 -22.65 0.51
CA VAL A 536 -24.23 -21.45 0.93
C VAL A 536 -24.13 -20.37 -0.13
N LYS A 537 -22.94 -20.16 -0.66
CA LYS A 537 -22.67 -19.23 -1.75
C LYS A 537 -23.51 -19.55 -2.99
N GLN A 538 -23.54 -20.79 -3.42
CA GLN A 538 -24.33 -21.25 -4.58
C GLN A 538 -25.83 -21.08 -4.36
N ARG A 539 -26.32 -21.41 -3.16
CA ARG A 539 -27.75 -21.25 -2.82
C ARG A 539 -28.16 -19.80 -2.76
N TYR A 540 -27.32 -18.95 -2.17
CA TYR A 540 -27.54 -17.50 -2.15
C TYR A 540 -27.70 -16.93 -3.55
N LEU A 541 -26.86 -17.36 -4.49
CA LEU A 541 -26.90 -16.95 -5.88
C LEU A 541 -28.16 -17.38 -6.61
N ASN A 542 -28.58 -18.62 -6.38
CA ASN A 542 -29.78 -19.16 -7.00
C ASN A 542 -31.07 -18.52 -6.42
N ALA A 543 -31.04 -18.10 -5.18
CA ALA A 543 -32.20 -17.51 -4.50
C ALA A 543 -32.42 -16.05 -4.79
N GLN A 544 -31.36 -15.26 -5.06
CA GLN A 544 -31.53 -13.93 -5.66
C GLN A 544 -32.27 -14.01 -7.01
N ALA A 545 -32.10 -15.13 -7.72
CA ALA A 545 -32.84 -15.40 -8.96
C ALA A 545 -34.30 -15.82 -8.72
N LEU A 546 -34.68 -16.35 -7.54
CA LEU A 546 -35.98 -17.01 -7.28
C LEU A 546 -36.89 -16.28 -6.28
N LYS A 547 -36.46 -15.21 -5.63
CA LYS A 547 -37.24 -14.41 -4.65
C LYS A 547 -37.90 -15.26 -3.54
N ASP A 548 -37.15 -16.16 -2.92
CA ASP A 548 -37.65 -17.03 -1.86
C ASP A 548 -37.41 -16.40 -0.47
N GLY A 549 -38.48 -16.11 0.28
CA GLY A 549 -38.46 -15.36 1.53
C GLY A 549 -37.75 -16.03 2.74
N THR A 550 -37.33 -17.31 2.60
CA THR A 550 -36.52 -17.99 3.64
C THR A 550 -35.08 -17.50 3.69
N ILE A 551 -34.63 -16.83 2.62
CA ILE A 551 -33.25 -16.33 2.46
C ILE A 551 -33.12 -14.89 2.89
N ASP A 552 -34.23 -14.15 3.00
CA ASP A 552 -34.21 -12.72 3.33
C ASP A 552 -33.49 -12.45 4.66
N LYS A 553 -33.71 -13.26 5.69
CA LYS A 553 -33.07 -13.07 7.01
C LYS A 553 -31.56 -13.41 7.00
N ALA A 554 -31.18 -14.49 6.34
CA ALA A 554 -29.76 -14.84 6.17
C ALA A 554 -29.05 -13.87 5.21
N ASN A 555 -29.77 -13.36 4.21
CA ASN A 555 -29.30 -12.31 3.33
C ASN A 555 -29.01 -11.01 4.10
N ASP A 556 -29.95 -10.58 4.93
CA ASP A 556 -29.78 -9.36 5.74
C ASP A 556 -28.61 -9.48 6.71
N ALA A 557 -28.45 -10.63 7.40
CA ALA A 557 -27.32 -10.88 8.29
C ALA A 557 -26.00 -10.92 7.50
N LEU A 558 -25.96 -11.58 6.34
CA LEU A 558 -24.79 -11.63 5.48
C LEU A 558 -24.44 -10.25 4.91
N GLN A 559 -25.40 -9.49 4.43
CA GLN A 559 -25.20 -8.10 3.96
C GLN A 559 -24.70 -7.21 5.10
N GLN A 560 -25.20 -7.37 6.30
CA GLN A 560 -24.70 -6.65 7.47
C GLN A 560 -23.27 -7.06 7.84
N ILE A 561 -22.91 -8.33 7.73
CA ILE A 561 -21.52 -8.79 7.95
C ILE A 561 -20.61 -8.21 6.88
N LEU A 562 -20.98 -8.29 5.61
CA LEU A 562 -20.19 -7.74 4.50
C LEU A 562 -20.04 -6.21 4.64
N ALA A 563 -21.11 -5.50 4.95
CA ALA A 563 -21.07 -4.06 5.21
C ALA A 563 -20.19 -3.70 6.42
N ASN A 564 -20.24 -4.52 7.48
CA ASN A 564 -19.47 -4.29 8.70
C ASN A 564 -18.02 -4.81 8.59
N SER A 565 -17.70 -5.79 7.72
CA SER A 565 -16.32 -6.25 7.48
C SER A 565 -15.59 -5.44 6.41
N GLY A 566 -16.32 -4.67 5.62
CA GLY A 566 -15.77 -3.82 4.56
C GLY A 566 -14.71 -2.83 5.05
N PHE A 567 -14.79 -2.41 6.31
CA PHE A 567 -13.84 -1.48 6.91
C PHE A 567 -12.40 -2.01 6.96
N LEU A 568 -12.20 -3.33 7.06
CA LEU A 568 -10.85 -3.94 7.01
C LEU A 568 -10.18 -3.73 5.65
N SER A 569 -10.97 -3.55 4.60
CA SER A 569 -10.47 -3.25 3.26
C SER A 569 -10.33 -1.75 2.99
N ARG A 570 -11.05 -0.92 3.76
CA ARG A 570 -11.06 0.56 3.63
C ARG A 570 -10.79 1.23 4.98
N PRO A 571 -9.55 1.15 5.49
CA PRO A 571 -9.21 1.71 6.79
C PRO A 571 -9.57 3.19 6.94
N ALA A 572 -9.49 3.95 5.86
CA ALA A 572 -9.83 5.36 5.82
C ALA A 572 -11.29 5.67 6.23
N GLU A 573 -12.24 4.76 5.96
CA GLU A 573 -13.66 4.95 6.30
C GLU A 573 -13.95 4.94 7.81
N LEU A 574 -12.99 4.44 8.61
CA LEU A 574 -13.08 4.46 10.08
C LEU A 574 -12.66 5.79 10.69
N LEU A 575 -12.07 6.68 9.90
CA LEU A 575 -11.48 7.92 10.34
C LEU A 575 -12.38 9.11 10.00
N PRO A 576 -12.32 10.20 10.79
CA PRO A 576 -13.01 11.44 10.45
C PRO A 576 -12.54 11.99 9.10
N ASN A 577 -13.43 12.59 8.33
CA ASN A 577 -13.12 13.21 7.05
C ASN A 577 -12.25 14.49 7.17
N THR A 578 -11.89 14.88 8.39
CA THR A 578 -11.10 16.10 8.66
C THR A 578 -9.58 15.88 8.60
N GLY A 579 -9.12 14.64 8.57
CA GLY A 579 -7.70 14.31 8.49
C GLY A 579 -7.29 13.82 7.08
N TYR A 580 -5.99 13.78 6.84
CA TYR A 580 -5.42 13.26 5.60
C TYR A 580 -4.20 12.39 5.85
N GLY A 581 -3.79 11.60 4.86
CA GLY A 581 -2.61 10.74 4.93
C GLY A 581 -2.67 9.74 6.09
N LEU A 582 -1.54 9.44 6.72
CA LEU A 582 -1.46 8.53 7.88
C LEU A 582 -2.18 9.13 9.09
N PRO A 583 -2.95 8.32 9.84
CA PRO A 583 -3.65 8.80 11.03
C PRO A 583 -2.66 9.22 12.13
N GLN A 584 -2.93 10.37 12.76
CA GLN A 584 -2.16 10.91 13.87
C GLN A 584 -2.72 10.40 15.21
N GLU A 585 -2.10 10.75 16.34
CA GLU A 585 -2.37 10.15 17.66
C GLU A 585 -3.84 10.25 18.11
N ASP A 586 -4.44 11.43 17.91
CA ASP A 586 -5.86 11.67 18.20
C ASP A 586 -6.80 10.81 17.33
N GLU A 587 -6.50 10.73 16.03
CA GLU A 587 -7.22 9.88 15.08
C GLU A 587 -7.05 8.39 15.41
N ARG A 588 -5.84 7.95 15.84
CA ARG A 588 -5.57 6.55 16.24
C ARG A 588 -6.38 6.14 17.46
N SER A 589 -6.48 7.02 18.46
CA SER A 589 -7.26 6.76 19.67
C SER A 589 -8.76 6.59 19.35
N ALA A 590 -9.30 7.45 18.50
CA ALA A 590 -10.68 7.33 18.01
C ALA A 590 -10.88 6.04 17.20
N LEU A 591 -9.94 5.71 16.33
CA LEU A 591 -9.96 4.51 15.50
C LEU A 591 -9.99 3.22 16.32
N GLN A 592 -9.19 3.12 17.39
CA GLN A 592 -9.20 1.96 18.28
C GLN A 592 -10.57 1.70 18.89
N THR A 593 -11.28 2.76 19.28
CA THR A 593 -12.64 2.65 19.85
C THR A 593 -13.63 2.16 18.80
N VAL A 594 -13.68 2.82 17.65
CA VAL A 594 -14.59 2.44 16.53
C VAL A 594 -14.31 1.01 16.05
N SER A 595 -13.03 0.63 15.96
CA SER A 595 -12.64 -0.72 15.54
C SER A 595 -13.10 -1.80 16.51
N ARG A 596 -12.99 -1.57 17.83
CA ARG A 596 -13.49 -2.51 18.85
C ARG A 596 -15.01 -2.65 18.81
N GLU A 597 -15.72 -1.57 18.65
CA GLU A 597 -17.20 -1.58 18.51
C GLU A 597 -17.64 -2.38 17.28
N ARG A 598 -17.01 -2.13 16.13
CA ARG A 598 -17.26 -2.85 14.88
C ARG A 598 -16.96 -4.35 15.03
N GLN A 599 -15.85 -4.69 15.65
CA GLN A 599 -15.50 -6.09 15.89
C GLN A 599 -16.51 -6.80 16.83
N ALA A 600 -16.93 -6.13 17.91
CA ALA A 600 -17.95 -6.68 18.79
C ALA A 600 -19.28 -6.90 18.06
N GLN A 601 -19.64 -6.02 17.13
CA GLN A 601 -20.80 -6.18 16.26
C GLN A 601 -20.63 -7.36 15.30
N LEU A 602 -19.48 -7.50 14.65
CA LEU A 602 -19.17 -8.64 13.76
C LEU A 602 -19.23 -9.97 14.50
N ASN A 603 -18.68 -10.05 15.70
CA ASN A 603 -18.73 -11.29 16.48
C ASN A 603 -20.17 -11.70 16.84
N ARG A 604 -21.03 -10.74 17.20
CA ARG A 604 -22.44 -11.03 17.43
C ARG A 604 -23.17 -11.51 16.18
N LEU A 605 -22.94 -10.82 15.04
CA LEU A 605 -23.53 -11.19 13.76
C LEU A 605 -23.03 -12.54 13.27
N SER A 606 -21.73 -12.83 13.42
CA SER A 606 -21.13 -14.11 13.01
C SER A 606 -21.72 -15.29 13.79
N THR A 607 -21.92 -15.16 15.11
CA THR A 607 -22.52 -16.22 15.92
C THR A 607 -23.96 -16.51 15.49
N HIS A 608 -24.72 -15.47 15.17
CA HIS A 608 -26.09 -15.61 14.66
C HIS A 608 -26.11 -16.23 13.27
N LEU A 609 -25.21 -15.76 12.39
CA LEU A 609 -25.09 -16.28 11.02
C LEU A 609 -24.65 -17.74 10.98
N ASP A 610 -23.75 -18.19 11.86
CA ASP A 610 -23.36 -19.60 11.92
C ASP A 610 -24.55 -20.52 12.18
N GLN A 611 -25.51 -20.10 13.02
CA GLN A 611 -26.73 -20.85 13.26
C GLN A 611 -27.65 -20.85 12.03
N GLU A 612 -27.81 -19.72 11.37
CA GLU A 612 -28.63 -19.59 10.15
C GLU A 612 -27.99 -20.27 8.94
N ILE A 613 -26.64 -20.18 8.78
CA ILE A 613 -25.92 -20.89 7.73
C ILE A 613 -26.07 -22.40 7.87
N ARG A 614 -25.96 -22.94 9.09
CA ARG A 614 -26.18 -24.37 9.34
C ARG A 614 -27.61 -24.81 8.97
N ALA A 615 -28.60 -23.93 9.16
CA ALA A 615 -29.98 -24.17 8.72
C ALA A 615 -30.17 -24.08 7.18
N LEU A 616 -29.30 -23.34 6.50
CA LEU A 616 -29.30 -23.21 5.05
C LEU A 616 -28.56 -24.34 4.31
N LEU A 617 -27.71 -25.11 5.01
CA LEU A 617 -27.00 -26.23 4.39
C LEU A 617 -27.96 -27.36 4.02
N GLU A 618 -27.58 -28.14 3.03
CA GLU A 618 -28.26 -29.42 2.81
C GLU A 618 -28.14 -30.30 4.05
N PRO A 619 -29.21 -31.01 4.42
CA PRO A 619 -29.18 -31.87 5.60
C PRO A 619 -27.99 -32.85 5.61
N ALA A 620 -27.59 -33.35 4.44
CA ALA A 620 -26.43 -34.23 4.27
C ALA A 620 -25.10 -33.49 4.62
N ARG A 621 -24.96 -32.23 4.19
CA ARG A 621 -23.77 -31.42 4.47
C ARG A 621 -23.67 -31.07 5.96
N ALA A 622 -24.77 -30.62 6.54
CA ALA A 622 -24.83 -30.33 7.98
C ALA A 622 -24.50 -31.57 8.81
N ALA A 623 -25.07 -32.73 8.46
CA ALA A 623 -24.77 -33.99 9.11
C ALA A 623 -23.30 -34.41 8.95
N ALA A 624 -22.71 -34.24 7.76
CA ALA A 624 -21.30 -34.53 7.52
C ALA A 624 -20.36 -33.68 8.41
N ILE A 625 -20.64 -32.39 8.58
CA ILE A 625 -19.86 -31.52 9.47
C ILE A 625 -19.92 -32.02 10.92
N VAL A 626 -21.13 -32.26 11.44
CA VAL A 626 -21.34 -32.78 12.81
C VAL A 626 -20.66 -34.13 13.00
N ALA A 627 -20.72 -35.01 11.98
CA ALA A 627 -20.08 -36.30 12.02
C ALA A 627 -18.55 -36.22 12.06
N VAL A 628 -17.95 -35.30 11.32
CA VAL A 628 -16.49 -35.06 11.36
C VAL A 628 -16.08 -34.40 12.68
N GLU A 629 -16.84 -33.44 13.20
CA GLU A 629 -16.61 -32.86 14.54
C GLU A 629 -16.62 -33.98 15.60
N GLY A 630 -17.58 -34.91 15.52
CA GLY A 630 -17.63 -36.12 16.35
C GLY A 630 -16.41 -37.02 16.20
N ASN A 631 -15.91 -37.19 14.95
CA ASN A 631 -14.69 -37.95 14.68
C ASN A 631 -13.46 -37.31 15.30
N VAL A 632 -13.28 -35.99 15.16
CA VAL A 632 -12.17 -35.24 15.77
C VAL A 632 -12.18 -35.39 17.30
N LYS A 633 -13.36 -35.29 17.89
CA LYS A 633 -13.53 -35.51 19.35
C LYS A 633 -13.16 -36.94 19.74
N GLN A 634 -13.72 -37.95 19.10
CA GLN A 634 -13.51 -39.36 19.40
C GLN A 634 -12.04 -39.77 19.26
N ILE A 635 -11.38 -39.40 18.13
CA ILE A 635 -9.96 -39.74 17.96
C ILE A 635 -9.05 -38.94 18.90
N GLY A 636 -9.43 -37.72 19.26
CA GLY A 636 -8.73 -36.91 20.26
C GLY A 636 -8.81 -37.55 21.66
N GLU A 637 -9.97 -38.06 22.04
CA GLU A 637 -10.15 -38.80 23.31
C GLU A 637 -9.35 -40.12 23.32
N HIS A 638 -9.39 -40.86 22.22
CA HIS A 638 -8.62 -42.10 22.06
C HIS A 638 -7.11 -41.82 22.15
N LEU A 639 -6.61 -40.80 21.47
CA LEU A 639 -5.21 -40.40 21.52
C LEU A 639 -4.77 -40.02 22.94
N ARG A 640 -5.58 -39.23 23.67
CA ARG A 640 -5.30 -38.89 25.08
C ARG A 640 -5.26 -40.14 25.98
N GLY A 641 -6.19 -41.07 25.78
CA GLY A 641 -6.22 -42.33 26.50
C GLY A 641 -4.95 -43.16 26.29
N LEU A 642 -4.51 -43.33 25.05
CA LEU A 642 -3.27 -44.02 24.69
C LEU A 642 -2.03 -43.32 25.25
N HIS A 643 -1.98 -41.98 25.18
CA HIS A 643 -0.87 -41.21 25.76
C HIS A 643 -0.76 -41.37 27.27
N LYS A 644 -1.90 -41.33 27.98
CA LYS A 644 -1.96 -41.56 29.44
C LYS A 644 -1.54 -42.99 29.81
N ALA A 645 -2.00 -43.98 29.03
CA ALA A 645 -1.62 -45.40 29.25
C ALA A 645 -0.12 -45.64 29.01
N ALA A 646 0.53 -44.83 28.16
CA ALA A 646 1.96 -44.86 27.90
C ALA A 646 2.80 -44.07 28.95
N GLY A 647 2.19 -43.57 30.03
CA GLY A 647 2.88 -42.80 31.07
C GLY A 647 3.16 -41.34 30.74
N GLY A 648 2.48 -40.78 29.72
CA GLY A 648 2.59 -39.37 29.33
C GLY A 648 1.89 -38.45 30.34
N LEU A 649 2.34 -37.17 30.38
CA LEU A 649 1.68 -36.10 31.15
C LEU A 649 0.28 -35.82 30.58
N GLU A 650 -0.65 -35.36 31.44
CA GLU A 650 -1.97 -34.95 30.97
C GLU A 650 -1.82 -33.79 29.97
N LEU A 651 -2.30 -34.02 28.73
CA LEU A 651 -2.40 -32.98 27.72
C LEU A 651 -3.64 -32.14 28.01
N PRO A 652 -3.55 -30.79 27.92
CA PRO A 652 -4.65 -29.88 28.17
C PRO A 652 -5.85 -30.07 27.25
#